data_2641bc3315b43540f2c1396e6337870f
#
_entry.id   2641bc3315b43540f2c1396e6337870f
#
_cell.length_a   1.000
_cell.length_b   1.000
_cell.length_c   1.000
_cell.angle_alpha   90.00
_cell.angle_beta   90.00
_cell.angle_gamma   90.00
#
_symmetry.space_group_name_H-M   'P 1'
#
loop_
_entity.id
_entity.type
_entity.pdbx_description
1 polymer ?
#
loop_
_entity_poly.entity_id
_entity_poly.type
_entity_poly.pdbx_seq_one_letter_code
_entity_poly.pdbx_strand_id
1 'polypeptide(L)'
;MRLNNIKKAFLASAALLSAMSMSAAERFVSFKQGDLLINGNDKVEIYMDANDCRGVSYAANALVRDISKVSGSQATITSNQKATILVGTIGHSAAIDQLIKQKRINGNLLKGKREKFIITVVDNQLVIAGSDRRGTIYGIYELSQQMGVSPWYDWADVPVEHHDSIFVNRGTYSDGEPAVRYRGIFLNDEAPCLTSWVKNTYGTEYGDHRFYQRVFELVLRLRGNMMWPAMWGWAFYADDAENEKTADEMGVVMSTSHHEPMARNHQEYARNRKGWGPWNYQKNKANLQKFFREGIERMKGTEQIVTIGMRGDGDEAMSEEADTRLMTNIINDQRKIIADVTGKKASETPQVWALYKEVQDYYDKGMKVPDDVTLLLCDDNWGNVRRVPNAQERKHKGGWGLYYHVDYVGAPRNSKMLNVTPVQNPWEQLTLAYENGIDRLWILNVGDLKPMEYPISQFMDMAWNPRKYDVNSITRHTRDWCAQQFGESQADEAARILNLVCKYNGRCTPEMLDKNTYSLENGEWQEVVNQYLQLEADALRQYNSLPAAYHDAYRQIILFPIEMMSNLHQMYFAQAQNNALYKQGNPKANVWADECERLFKRDSIICDYYNHKMSGGKWNGMMTQKHIGYKSWNDAFEKDTCPELFRISASETPVIAEHNGVVEIEAPFFASKTDAAPQGKEKEGAKWVQIPFMGKSLAGMTLMPYTKGVKGASITYQFKMNALARNAASSNNADSKKVRIHVIIKSTLDYQNKGGMTYGVSVDGAEPILVNFNHNLNEKPENIYDIYYPTVATRIIDKVIEVELPATGDGIHTLTLTPNDPAIIFEKIVIDGRGGKGRVKII
;
A
#
# COMPACT_ATOMS: atom_id res chain seq x y z
N MET A 1 -58.75 17.09 21.01
CA MET A 1 -57.46 17.83 20.89
C MET A 1 -56.19 16.96 20.90
N ARG A 2 -56.18 15.76 21.44
CA ARG A 2 -55.00 14.89 21.52
C ARG A 2 -54.68 14.05 20.24
N LEU A 3 -55.69 13.74 19.42
CA LEU A 3 -55.43 12.96 18.18
C LEU A 3 -54.84 13.74 17.00
N ASN A 4 -55.07 15.08 16.95
CA ASN A 4 -54.49 15.90 15.88
C ASN A 4 -52.99 16.23 16.09
N ASN A 5 -52.50 16.19 17.32
CA ASN A 5 -51.06 16.43 17.60
C ASN A 5 -50.21 15.19 17.33
N ILE A 6 -50.80 14.00 17.45
CA ILE A 6 -50.13 12.73 17.13
C ILE A 6 -49.99 12.59 15.59
N LYS A 7 -50.99 12.99 14.81
CA LYS A 7 -50.89 12.98 13.34
C LYS A 7 -49.88 14.05 12.80
N LYS A 8 -49.80 15.23 13.44
CA LYS A 8 -48.77 16.21 13.08
C LYS A 8 -47.35 15.80 13.49
N ALA A 9 -47.19 15.10 14.60
CA ALA A 9 -45.92 14.54 15.00
C ALA A 9 -45.45 13.38 14.07
N PHE A 10 -46.39 12.52 13.64
CA PHE A 10 -46.11 11.46 12.67
C PHE A 10 -45.82 11.98 11.27
N LEU A 11 -46.50 13.05 10.81
CA LEU A 11 -46.18 13.70 9.54
C LEU A 11 -44.86 14.49 9.58
N ALA A 12 -44.51 15.09 10.70
CA ALA A 12 -43.22 15.74 10.91
C ALA A 12 -42.05 14.72 11.00
N SER A 13 -42.28 13.58 11.65
CA SER A 13 -41.30 12.48 11.69
C SER A 13 -41.15 11.78 10.34
N ALA A 14 -42.22 11.62 9.56
CA ALA A 14 -42.12 11.09 8.19
C ALA A 14 -41.47 12.07 7.22
N ALA A 15 -41.63 13.38 7.39
CA ALA A 15 -40.95 14.42 6.62
C ALA A 15 -39.47 14.58 7.03
N LEU A 16 -39.11 14.32 8.31
CA LEU A 16 -37.71 14.27 8.75
C LEU A 16 -37.02 12.95 8.34
N LEU A 17 -37.76 11.85 8.26
CA LEU A 17 -37.22 10.56 7.77
C LEU A 17 -37.06 10.53 6.24
N SER A 18 -37.83 11.34 5.49
CA SER A 18 -37.60 11.51 4.04
C SER A 18 -36.48 12.51 3.68
N ALA A 19 -35.96 13.26 4.67
CA ALA A 19 -34.83 14.17 4.46
C ALA A 19 -33.46 13.57 4.83
N MET A 20 -33.41 12.31 5.30
CA MET A 20 -32.17 11.63 5.69
C MET A 20 -31.79 10.42 4.83
N SER A 21 -32.44 10.19 3.70
CA SER A 21 -31.90 9.35 2.64
C SER A 21 -31.08 10.23 1.69
N MET A 22 -29.87 10.60 2.07
CA MET A 22 -28.87 11.04 1.08
C MET A 22 -28.47 9.78 0.29
N SER A 23 -29.10 9.63 -0.86
CA SER A 23 -28.92 8.59 -1.83
C SER A 23 -27.49 8.59 -2.34
N ALA A 24 -26.92 7.40 -2.51
CA ALA A 24 -25.94 7.16 -3.56
C ALA A 24 -26.42 7.87 -4.83
N ALA A 25 -25.52 8.45 -5.64
CA ALA A 25 -25.87 9.16 -6.86
C ALA A 25 -26.90 8.31 -7.62
N GLU A 26 -28.08 8.87 -7.83
CA GLU A 26 -29.22 8.12 -8.36
C GLU A 26 -28.83 7.54 -9.71
N ARG A 27 -28.87 6.23 -9.87
CA ARG A 27 -28.43 5.56 -11.09
C ARG A 27 -29.43 5.87 -12.21
N PHE A 28 -29.00 6.62 -13.19
CA PHE A 28 -29.85 7.03 -14.32
C PHE A 28 -29.56 6.26 -15.62
N VAL A 29 -28.47 5.49 -15.69
CA VAL A 29 -28.14 4.61 -16.81
C VAL A 29 -28.55 3.18 -16.50
N SER A 30 -29.14 2.52 -17.50
CA SER A 30 -29.55 1.11 -17.47
C SER A 30 -29.17 0.43 -18.79
N PHE A 31 -28.92 -0.89 -18.76
CA PHE A 31 -28.58 -1.68 -19.93
C PHE A 31 -29.72 -2.63 -20.36
N LYS A 32 -30.81 -2.67 -19.64
CA LYS A 32 -31.95 -3.56 -19.93
C LYS A 32 -33.17 -2.81 -20.45
N GLN A 33 -33.51 -1.69 -19.83
CA GLN A 33 -34.68 -0.86 -20.18
C GLN A 33 -34.50 0.55 -19.61
N GLY A 34 -35.17 1.54 -20.21
CA GLY A 34 -35.16 2.94 -19.77
C GLY A 34 -35.98 3.80 -20.73
N ASP A 35 -36.07 5.10 -20.40
CA ASP A 35 -36.90 6.04 -21.14
C ASP A 35 -36.31 6.49 -22.48
N LEU A 36 -35.00 6.49 -22.60
CA LEU A 36 -34.28 6.89 -23.80
C LEU A 36 -33.16 5.90 -24.12
N LEU A 37 -33.21 5.28 -25.29
CA LEU A 37 -32.09 4.49 -25.84
C LEU A 37 -31.13 5.45 -26.57
N ILE A 38 -29.89 5.57 -26.09
CA ILE A 38 -28.92 6.51 -26.68
C ILE A 38 -28.12 5.94 -27.83
N ASN A 39 -27.98 4.63 -27.96
CA ASN A 39 -27.23 3.96 -29.03
C ASN A 39 -28.11 3.22 -30.06
N GLY A 40 -29.28 3.76 -30.35
CA GLY A 40 -30.19 3.18 -31.37
C GLY A 40 -29.54 3.14 -32.76
N ASN A 41 -29.73 2.03 -33.49
CA ASN A 41 -29.10 1.77 -34.80
C ASN A 41 -27.56 1.79 -34.80
N ASP A 42 -26.93 1.42 -33.66
CA ASP A 42 -25.47 1.38 -33.47
C ASP A 42 -24.76 2.70 -33.75
N LYS A 43 -25.47 3.82 -33.66
CA LYS A 43 -24.93 5.16 -33.85
C LYS A 43 -25.31 6.08 -32.69
N VAL A 44 -24.35 6.90 -32.28
CA VAL A 44 -24.56 7.94 -31.28
C VAL A 44 -24.00 9.27 -31.79
N GLU A 45 -24.87 10.25 -31.94
CA GLU A 45 -24.46 11.63 -32.28
C GLU A 45 -24.40 12.45 -30.99
N ILE A 46 -23.30 13.17 -30.80
CA ILE A 46 -23.06 14.06 -29.68
C ILE A 46 -22.95 15.47 -30.20
N TYR A 47 -23.93 16.32 -29.92
CA TYR A 47 -23.84 17.73 -30.22
C TYR A 47 -22.96 18.44 -29.20
N MET A 48 -22.06 19.28 -29.74
CA MET A 48 -21.25 20.23 -28.96
C MET A 48 -21.13 21.50 -29.75
N ASP A 49 -21.35 22.66 -29.12
CA ASP A 49 -21.16 23.97 -29.74
C ASP A 49 -19.66 24.19 -30.02
N ALA A 50 -19.33 24.66 -31.24
CA ALA A 50 -17.96 24.96 -31.63
C ALA A 50 -17.31 26.10 -30.81
N ASN A 51 -18.15 26.95 -30.19
CA ASN A 51 -17.71 28.05 -29.34
C ASN A 51 -17.61 27.68 -27.86
N ASP A 52 -17.93 26.42 -27.48
CA ASP A 52 -17.76 25.98 -26.10
C ASP A 52 -16.28 25.83 -25.76
N CYS A 53 -15.98 25.72 -24.46
CA CYS A 53 -14.62 25.65 -23.97
C CYS A 53 -13.87 24.42 -24.51
N ARG A 54 -12.59 24.57 -24.82
CA ARG A 54 -11.75 23.47 -25.35
C ARG A 54 -11.78 22.21 -24.48
N GLY A 55 -11.81 22.34 -23.13
CA GLY A 55 -11.89 21.21 -22.21
C GLY A 55 -13.16 20.37 -22.40
N VAL A 56 -14.28 20.99 -22.80
CA VAL A 56 -15.51 20.26 -23.12
C VAL A 56 -15.28 19.39 -24.38
N SER A 57 -14.50 19.87 -25.35
CA SER A 57 -14.13 19.08 -26.53
C SER A 57 -13.28 17.87 -26.19
N TYR A 58 -12.30 18.01 -25.27
CA TYR A 58 -11.51 16.87 -24.80
C TYR A 58 -12.40 15.82 -24.12
N ALA A 59 -13.31 16.24 -23.24
CA ALA A 59 -14.24 15.35 -22.55
C ALA A 59 -15.27 14.72 -23.52
N ALA A 60 -15.78 15.44 -24.48
CA ALA A 60 -16.69 14.92 -25.50
C ALA A 60 -16.01 13.85 -26.38
N ASN A 61 -14.74 14.07 -26.77
CA ASN A 61 -13.96 13.06 -27.47
C ASN A 61 -13.67 11.82 -26.59
N ALA A 62 -13.49 12.00 -25.27
CA ALA A 62 -13.41 10.90 -24.35
C ALA A 62 -14.73 10.11 -24.29
N LEU A 63 -15.87 10.80 -24.26
CA LEU A 63 -17.21 10.16 -24.28
C LEU A 63 -17.43 9.35 -25.56
N VAL A 64 -16.96 9.83 -26.72
CA VAL A 64 -16.99 9.07 -27.98
C VAL A 64 -16.27 7.72 -27.82
N ARG A 65 -15.06 7.74 -27.25
CA ARG A 65 -14.29 6.52 -26.98
C ARG A 65 -14.99 5.61 -25.96
N ASP A 66 -15.56 6.18 -24.92
CA ASP A 66 -16.21 5.45 -23.84
C ASP A 66 -17.49 4.73 -24.33
N ILE A 67 -18.34 5.42 -25.11
CA ILE A 67 -19.53 4.81 -25.73
C ILE A 67 -19.13 3.66 -26.63
N SER A 68 -18.10 3.85 -27.47
CA SER A 68 -17.62 2.80 -28.36
C SER A 68 -17.07 1.60 -27.61
N LYS A 69 -16.37 1.81 -26.47
CA LYS A 69 -15.90 0.72 -25.62
C LYS A 69 -17.06 -0.05 -24.96
N VAL A 70 -18.08 0.69 -24.49
CA VAL A 70 -19.23 0.08 -23.77
C VAL A 70 -20.12 -0.71 -24.73
N SER A 71 -20.43 -0.18 -25.92
CA SER A 71 -21.47 -0.74 -26.77
C SER A 71 -21.03 -1.20 -28.16
N GLY A 72 -19.77 -0.93 -28.55
CA GLY A 72 -19.32 -1.13 -29.94
C GLY A 72 -19.94 -0.16 -30.95
N SER A 73 -20.84 0.73 -30.50
CA SER A 73 -21.53 1.68 -31.39
C SER A 73 -20.61 2.75 -31.92
N GLN A 74 -20.87 3.24 -33.15
CA GLN A 74 -20.14 4.36 -33.72
C GLN A 74 -20.63 5.66 -33.07
N ALA A 75 -19.82 6.30 -32.27
CA ALA A 75 -20.10 7.61 -31.68
C ALA A 75 -19.34 8.71 -32.42
N THR A 76 -19.97 9.87 -32.65
CA THR A 76 -19.38 11.00 -33.36
C THR A 76 -19.83 12.34 -32.78
N ILE A 77 -18.94 13.34 -32.83
CA ILE A 77 -19.30 14.73 -32.50
C ILE A 77 -19.88 15.39 -33.73
N THR A 78 -20.98 16.14 -33.59
CA THR A 78 -21.71 16.78 -34.67
C THR A 78 -22.14 18.21 -34.28
N SER A 79 -22.39 19.05 -35.27
CA SER A 79 -23.05 20.37 -35.14
C SER A 79 -24.58 20.29 -35.24
N ASN A 80 -25.16 19.09 -35.42
CA ASN A 80 -26.59 18.87 -35.50
C ASN A 80 -27.22 18.92 -34.06
N GLN A 81 -28.00 19.95 -33.79
CA GLN A 81 -28.71 20.13 -32.52
C GLN A 81 -29.78 19.06 -32.21
N LYS A 82 -30.11 18.20 -33.19
CA LYS A 82 -31.02 17.06 -33.00
C LYS A 82 -30.27 15.77 -32.66
N ALA A 83 -28.96 15.87 -32.34
CA ALA A 83 -28.15 14.74 -31.88
C ALA A 83 -28.75 14.05 -30.67
N THR A 84 -28.45 12.77 -30.47
CA THR A 84 -28.96 11.97 -29.34
C THR A 84 -28.50 12.51 -28.00
N ILE A 85 -27.28 12.99 -27.92
CA ILE A 85 -26.68 13.62 -26.71
C ILE A 85 -26.34 15.08 -27.06
N LEU A 86 -26.72 15.98 -26.16
CA LEU A 86 -26.40 17.39 -26.26
C LEU A 86 -25.60 17.82 -25.04
N VAL A 87 -24.35 18.25 -25.27
CA VAL A 87 -23.47 18.73 -24.21
C VAL A 87 -23.17 20.21 -24.38
N GLY A 88 -23.08 20.94 -23.27
CA GLY A 88 -22.67 22.33 -23.33
C GLY A 88 -22.64 23.08 -22.02
N THR A 89 -21.96 24.22 -22.05
CA THR A 89 -21.77 25.12 -20.91
C THR A 89 -22.68 26.32 -21.03
N ILE A 90 -23.35 26.71 -19.94
CA ILE A 90 -24.20 27.91 -19.90
C ILE A 90 -23.39 29.15 -20.31
N GLY A 91 -23.93 29.96 -21.19
CA GLY A 91 -23.26 31.16 -21.72
C GLY A 91 -22.21 30.90 -22.83
N HIS A 92 -21.88 29.61 -23.11
CA HIS A 92 -20.95 29.22 -24.16
C HIS A 92 -21.62 28.33 -25.24
N SER A 93 -22.70 27.63 -24.86
CA SER A 93 -23.46 26.80 -25.80
C SER A 93 -24.82 27.45 -26.09
N ALA A 94 -24.99 27.87 -27.33
CA ALA A 94 -26.26 28.49 -27.80
C ALA A 94 -27.44 27.53 -27.66
N ALA A 95 -27.25 26.23 -27.82
CA ALA A 95 -28.27 25.23 -27.64
C ALA A 95 -28.71 25.11 -26.18
N ILE A 96 -27.78 25.09 -25.21
CA ILE A 96 -28.11 25.08 -23.79
C ILE A 96 -28.84 26.37 -23.39
N ASP A 97 -28.36 27.53 -23.81
CA ASP A 97 -28.97 28.82 -23.49
C ASP A 97 -30.39 28.91 -24.06
N GLN A 98 -30.65 28.33 -25.24
CA GLN A 98 -31.98 28.26 -25.86
C GLN A 98 -32.91 27.36 -25.03
N LEU A 99 -32.46 26.18 -24.59
CA LEU A 99 -33.27 25.30 -23.74
C LEU A 99 -33.63 25.97 -22.41
N ILE A 100 -32.70 26.74 -21.82
CA ILE A 100 -32.97 27.55 -20.61
C ILE A 100 -34.00 28.65 -20.90
N LYS A 101 -33.84 29.39 -22.01
CA LYS A 101 -34.78 30.45 -22.41
C LYS A 101 -36.19 29.91 -22.65
N GLN A 102 -36.29 28.73 -23.23
CA GLN A 102 -37.57 28.02 -23.48
C GLN A 102 -38.12 27.31 -22.22
N LYS A 103 -37.45 27.41 -21.07
CA LYS A 103 -37.79 26.74 -19.80
C LYS A 103 -37.87 25.21 -19.90
N ARG A 104 -37.14 24.63 -20.85
CA ARG A 104 -37.04 23.18 -21.03
C ARG A 104 -36.08 22.55 -20.01
N ILE A 105 -35.08 23.31 -19.58
CA ILE A 105 -34.20 23.01 -18.45
C ILE A 105 -34.20 24.20 -17.47
N ASN A 106 -34.01 23.89 -16.18
CA ASN A 106 -34.02 24.91 -15.13
C ASN A 106 -32.63 25.53 -14.99
N GLY A 107 -32.38 26.65 -15.66
CA GLY A 107 -31.08 27.35 -15.60
C GLY A 107 -30.69 27.85 -14.20
N ASN A 108 -31.65 28.00 -13.25
CA ASN A 108 -31.32 28.41 -11.89
C ASN A 108 -30.53 27.33 -11.12
N LEU A 109 -30.59 26.08 -11.55
CA LEU A 109 -29.75 25.00 -10.98
C LEU A 109 -28.28 25.16 -11.30
N LEU A 110 -27.95 25.96 -12.36
CA LEU A 110 -26.57 26.15 -12.88
C LEU A 110 -26.07 27.56 -12.66
N LYS A 111 -26.91 28.59 -12.86
CA LYS A 111 -26.48 29.98 -12.86
C LYS A 111 -25.84 30.39 -11.53
N GLY A 112 -24.60 30.87 -11.58
CA GLY A 112 -23.83 31.29 -10.39
C GLY A 112 -23.33 30.16 -9.53
N LYS A 113 -23.44 28.90 -9.99
CA LYS A 113 -22.90 27.73 -9.35
C LYS A 113 -21.50 27.44 -9.82
N ARG A 114 -20.70 26.75 -9.00
CA ARG A 114 -19.33 26.38 -9.30
C ARG A 114 -19.28 24.89 -9.65
N GLU A 115 -18.74 24.60 -10.84
CA GLU A 115 -18.43 23.23 -11.29
C GLU A 115 -19.61 22.25 -11.15
N LYS A 116 -20.82 22.78 -11.27
CA LYS A 116 -22.07 22.02 -11.16
C LYS A 116 -22.58 21.63 -12.54
N PHE A 117 -23.14 20.44 -12.63
CA PHE A 117 -23.82 19.94 -13.81
C PHE A 117 -25.24 19.50 -13.51
N ILE A 118 -26.03 19.42 -14.57
CA ILE A 118 -27.29 18.68 -14.63
C ILE A 118 -27.27 17.75 -15.84
N ILE A 119 -27.82 16.55 -15.66
CA ILE A 119 -28.09 15.58 -16.71
C ILE A 119 -29.59 15.32 -16.74
N THR A 120 -30.23 15.50 -17.89
CA THR A 120 -31.66 15.35 -18.02
C THR A 120 -32.07 14.92 -19.40
N VAL A 121 -33.24 14.32 -19.56
CA VAL A 121 -33.83 13.97 -20.87
C VAL A 121 -34.85 15.03 -21.29
N VAL A 122 -34.63 15.65 -22.43
CA VAL A 122 -35.52 16.65 -23.04
C VAL A 122 -35.85 16.23 -24.48
N ASP A 123 -37.11 16.03 -24.81
CA ASP A 123 -37.59 15.69 -26.18
C ASP A 123 -36.80 14.53 -26.83
N ASN A 124 -36.58 13.47 -26.13
CA ASN A 124 -35.79 12.31 -26.57
C ASN A 124 -34.30 12.64 -26.89
N GLN A 125 -33.76 13.65 -26.26
CA GLN A 125 -32.32 13.96 -26.23
C GLN A 125 -31.81 13.89 -24.79
N LEU A 126 -30.64 13.32 -24.59
CA LEU A 126 -29.89 13.42 -23.34
C LEU A 126 -29.17 14.78 -23.33
N VAL A 127 -29.47 15.60 -22.35
CA VAL A 127 -28.86 16.94 -22.20
C VAL A 127 -27.92 16.90 -20.99
N ILE A 128 -26.66 17.28 -21.24
CA ILE A 128 -25.63 17.47 -20.20
C ILE A 128 -25.26 18.94 -20.20
N ALA A 129 -25.64 19.67 -19.15
CA ALA A 129 -25.38 21.09 -19.06
C ALA A 129 -24.57 21.44 -17.82
N GLY A 130 -23.52 22.23 -17.98
CA GLY A 130 -22.64 22.69 -16.89
C GLY A 130 -22.81 24.17 -16.57
N SER A 131 -22.59 24.53 -15.31
CA SER A 131 -22.52 25.91 -14.82
C SER A 131 -21.28 26.67 -15.32
N ASP A 132 -20.24 25.93 -15.64
CA ASP A 132 -18.95 26.36 -16.19
C ASP A 132 -18.30 25.21 -16.97
N ARG A 133 -17.09 25.44 -17.53
CA ARG A 133 -16.37 24.41 -18.30
C ARG A 133 -16.20 23.11 -17.56
N ARG A 134 -15.83 23.14 -16.27
CA ARG A 134 -15.59 21.94 -15.45
C ARG A 134 -16.92 21.27 -15.07
N GLY A 135 -17.95 22.00 -14.79
CA GLY A 135 -19.28 21.42 -14.59
C GLY A 135 -19.71 20.57 -15.79
N THR A 136 -19.54 21.08 -17.02
CA THR A 136 -19.84 20.31 -18.24
C THR A 136 -18.96 19.07 -18.37
N ILE A 137 -17.66 19.19 -18.14
CA ILE A 137 -16.69 18.07 -18.18
C ILE A 137 -17.08 16.98 -17.18
N TYR A 138 -17.43 17.35 -15.94
CA TYR A 138 -17.85 16.41 -14.90
C TYR A 138 -19.18 15.73 -15.23
N GLY A 139 -20.13 16.44 -15.83
CA GLY A 139 -21.37 15.84 -16.30
C GLY A 139 -21.14 14.79 -17.40
N ILE A 140 -20.19 15.04 -18.31
CA ILE A 140 -19.79 14.09 -19.35
C ILE A 140 -19.16 12.85 -18.71
N TYR A 141 -18.20 13.01 -17.79
CA TYR A 141 -17.55 11.89 -17.11
C TYR A 141 -18.47 11.16 -16.12
N GLU A 142 -19.51 11.85 -15.58
CA GLU A 142 -20.56 11.17 -14.82
C GLU A 142 -21.32 10.17 -15.70
N LEU A 143 -21.69 10.56 -16.92
CA LEU A 143 -22.30 9.63 -17.87
C LEU A 143 -21.38 8.44 -18.17
N SER A 144 -20.10 8.69 -18.42
CA SER A 144 -19.10 7.63 -18.65
C SER A 144 -19.03 6.65 -17.47
N GLN A 145 -18.99 7.17 -16.27
CA GLN A 145 -18.94 6.37 -15.03
C GLN A 145 -20.22 5.55 -14.84
N GLN A 146 -21.37 6.13 -15.08
CA GLN A 146 -22.67 5.45 -15.03
C GLN A 146 -22.82 4.36 -16.11
N MET A 147 -22.14 4.51 -17.24
CA MET A 147 -22.02 3.48 -18.27
C MET A 147 -21.02 2.35 -17.92
N GLY A 148 -20.35 2.43 -16.77
CA GLY A 148 -19.39 1.42 -16.32
C GLY A 148 -17.93 1.68 -16.71
N VAL A 149 -17.60 2.86 -17.23
CA VAL A 149 -16.21 3.24 -17.49
C VAL A 149 -15.59 3.83 -16.23
N SER A 150 -14.76 3.04 -15.55
CA SER A 150 -14.03 3.49 -14.37
C SER A 150 -13.08 4.66 -14.70
N PRO A 151 -12.90 5.65 -13.80
CA PRO A 151 -11.80 6.61 -13.91
C PRO A 151 -10.42 5.94 -14.09
N TRP A 152 -10.27 4.74 -13.57
CA TRP A 152 -9.03 3.94 -13.59
C TRP A 152 -8.91 3.00 -14.80
N TYR A 153 -9.80 3.13 -15.81
CA TYR A 153 -9.81 2.25 -16.98
C TYR A 153 -8.45 2.20 -17.71
N ASP A 154 -7.73 3.32 -17.73
CA ASP A 154 -6.40 3.42 -18.36
C ASP A 154 -5.26 3.21 -17.35
N TRP A 155 -5.32 3.85 -16.18
CA TRP A 155 -4.23 3.83 -15.19
C TRP A 155 -4.18 2.57 -14.32
N ALA A 156 -5.22 1.75 -14.32
CA ALA A 156 -5.24 0.45 -13.63
C ALA A 156 -5.84 -0.67 -14.49
N ASP A 157 -5.95 -0.47 -15.80
CA ASP A 157 -6.46 -1.44 -16.76
C ASP A 157 -7.82 -2.05 -16.38
N VAL A 158 -8.67 -1.26 -15.72
CA VAL A 158 -10.02 -1.69 -15.34
C VAL A 158 -10.83 -1.92 -16.63
N PRO A 159 -11.33 -3.13 -16.86
CA PRO A 159 -12.04 -3.44 -18.09
C PRO A 159 -13.38 -2.71 -18.16
N VAL A 160 -13.80 -2.39 -19.38
CA VAL A 160 -15.12 -1.86 -19.67
C VAL A 160 -16.00 -3.02 -20.12
N GLU A 161 -17.09 -3.27 -19.39
CA GLU A 161 -18.04 -4.33 -19.72
C GLU A 161 -18.85 -3.93 -20.97
N HIS A 162 -19.03 -4.87 -21.91
CA HIS A 162 -19.82 -4.64 -23.12
C HIS A 162 -21.33 -4.77 -22.84
N HIS A 163 -22.08 -3.79 -23.37
CA HIS A 163 -23.54 -3.78 -23.29
C HIS A 163 -24.15 -3.35 -24.65
N ASP A 164 -25.00 -4.17 -25.24
CA ASP A 164 -25.62 -3.91 -26.53
C ASP A 164 -26.52 -2.67 -26.54
N SER A 165 -27.05 -2.29 -25.40
CA SER A 165 -27.99 -1.16 -25.29
C SER A 165 -27.68 -0.29 -24.08
N ILE A 166 -27.71 1.02 -24.28
CA ILE A 166 -27.49 2.02 -23.23
C ILE A 166 -28.77 2.87 -23.11
N PHE A 167 -29.51 2.68 -22.02
CA PHE A 167 -30.71 3.44 -21.71
C PHE A 167 -30.46 4.50 -20.65
N VAL A 168 -31.16 5.62 -20.78
CA VAL A 168 -31.16 6.67 -19.77
C VAL A 168 -32.60 6.89 -19.27
N ASN A 169 -32.78 6.93 -17.96
CA ASN A 169 -34.06 7.21 -17.32
C ASN A 169 -34.34 8.70 -17.26
N ARG A 170 -35.61 9.09 -17.41
CA ARG A 170 -36.05 10.50 -17.25
C ARG A 170 -35.83 10.96 -15.82
N GLY A 171 -35.44 12.22 -15.67
CA GLY A 171 -35.15 12.85 -14.40
C GLY A 171 -34.22 14.04 -14.59
N THR A 172 -33.85 14.69 -13.51
CA THR A 172 -32.79 15.70 -13.49
C THR A 172 -31.77 15.28 -12.44
N TYR A 173 -30.60 14.90 -12.90
CA TYR A 173 -29.54 14.35 -12.09
C TYR A 173 -28.42 15.37 -11.90
N SER A 174 -27.88 15.48 -10.72
CA SER A 174 -26.79 16.37 -10.34
C SER A 174 -26.12 15.87 -9.08
N ASP A 175 -24.84 16.14 -8.93
CA ASP A 175 -24.10 15.78 -7.71
C ASP A 175 -23.68 17.01 -6.88
N GLY A 176 -24.36 18.14 -7.10
CA GLY A 176 -24.14 19.37 -6.35
C GLY A 176 -22.94 20.19 -6.80
N GLU A 177 -22.47 21.02 -5.89
CA GLU A 177 -21.22 21.78 -6.01
C GLU A 177 -20.14 21.14 -5.15
N PRO A 178 -18.86 21.14 -5.57
CA PRO A 178 -17.80 20.61 -4.73
C PRO A 178 -17.64 21.38 -3.41
N ALA A 179 -17.43 20.67 -2.33
CA ALA A 179 -17.19 21.26 -1.00
C ALA A 179 -15.85 21.99 -0.94
N VAL A 180 -14.79 21.39 -1.47
CA VAL A 180 -13.46 21.99 -1.54
C VAL A 180 -13.28 22.66 -2.90
N ARG A 181 -12.83 23.93 -2.90
CA ARG A 181 -12.78 24.72 -4.15
C ARG A 181 -11.73 24.22 -5.15
N TYR A 182 -10.50 23.98 -4.70
CA TYR A 182 -9.42 23.42 -5.50
C TYR A 182 -9.02 22.07 -4.95
N ARG A 183 -9.03 21.06 -5.80
CA ARG A 183 -8.85 19.63 -5.45
C ARG A 183 -7.90 19.00 -6.44
N GLY A 184 -6.81 18.43 -5.96
CA GLY A 184 -5.86 17.88 -6.88
C GLY A 184 -4.81 16.99 -6.27
N ILE A 185 -3.90 16.55 -7.12
CA ILE A 185 -2.75 15.73 -6.76
C ILE A 185 -1.45 16.49 -6.96
N PHE A 186 -0.47 16.15 -6.14
CA PHE A 186 0.92 16.47 -6.37
C PHE A 186 1.62 15.20 -6.87
N LEU A 187 2.01 15.24 -8.12
CA LEU A 187 2.76 14.18 -8.77
C LEU A 187 4.25 14.34 -8.45
N ASN A 188 4.60 14.01 -7.22
CA ASN A 188 5.93 14.24 -6.67
C ASN A 188 6.87 13.08 -7.04
N ASP A 189 7.05 12.84 -8.34
CA ASP A 189 7.97 11.80 -8.80
C ASP A 189 9.42 12.15 -8.46
N GLU A 190 10.01 11.37 -7.59
CA GLU A 190 11.41 11.47 -7.19
C GLU A 190 12.26 10.34 -7.78
N ALA A 191 11.83 9.76 -8.87
CA ALA A 191 12.47 8.60 -9.52
C ALA A 191 12.62 7.38 -8.54
N PRO A 192 12.75 6.14 -9.03
CA PRO A 192 12.92 5.80 -10.44
C PRO A 192 11.65 5.38 -11.18
N CYS A 193 10.50 5.21 -10.49
CA CYS A 193 9.34 4.49 -11.02
C CYS A 193 8.67 5.19 -12.20
N LEU A 194 7.92 6.26 -11.94
CA LEU A 194 7.18 6.97 -12.98
C LEU A 194 8.12 7.51 -14.06
N THR A 195 9.28 8.05 -13.68
CA THR A 195 10.33 8.50 -14.61
C THR A 195 10.75 7.39 -15.58
N SER A 196 11.02 6.18 -15.08
CA SER A 196 11.40 5.05 -15.92
C SER A 196 10.25 4.63 -16.85
N TRP A 197 9.03 4.58 -16.34
CA TRP A 197 7.85 4.25 -17.14
C TRP A 197 7.59 5.29 -18.23
N VAL A 198 7.72 6.58 -17.93
CA VAL A 198 7.58 7.67 -18.92
C VAL A 198 8.62 7.52 -20.01
N LYS A 199 9.88 7.30 -19.64
CA LYS A 199 10.97 7.08 -20.61
C LYS A 199 10.69 5.88 -21.52
N ASN A 200 10.26 4.76 -20.96
CA ASN A 200 9.94 3.55 -21.72
C ASN A 200 8.70 3.72 -22.62
N THR A 201 7.73 4.53 -22.21
CA THR A 201 6.46 4.71 -22.93
C THR A 201 6.53 5.80 -23.98
N TYR A 202 7.17 6.93 -23.70
CA TYR A 202 7.17 8.11 -24.56
C TYR A 202 8.51 8.39 -25.23
N GLY A 203 9.59 7.74 -24.79
CA GLY A 203 10.96 7.95 -25.34
C GLY A 203 11.59 9.27 -24.91
N THR A 204 11.09 9.91 -23.86
CA THR A 204 11.61 11.16 -23.28
C THR A 204 12.00 10.96 -21.84
N GLU A 205 13.03 11.67 -21.35
CA GLU A 205 13.43 11.60 -19.94
C GLU A 205 12.52 12.42 -19.02
N TYR A 206 11.71 13.33 -19.59
CA TYR A 206 10.83 14.22 -18.86
C TYR A 206 9.41 14.11 -19.40
N GLY A 207 8.41 14.36 -18.55
CA GLY A 207 7.00 14.35 -18.93
C GLY A 207 6.66 15.45 -19.93
N ASP A 208 6.19 15.06 -21.10
CA ASP A 208 5.65 15.95 -22.11
C ASP A 208 4.11 16.02 -22.03
N HIS A 209 3.50 16.88 -22.89
CA HIS A 209 2.06 17.07 -22.93
C HIS A 209 1.25 15.78 -23.17
N ARG A 210 1.80 14.76 -23.86
CA ARG A 210 1.14 13.48 -24.11
C ARG A 210 0.95 12.69 -22.80
N PHE A 211 1.98 12.70 -21.96
CA PHE A 211 1.93 12.12 -20.62
C PHE A 211 0.96 12.89 -19.71
N TYR A 212 1.14 14.20 -19.61
CA TYR A 212 0.32 15.03 -18.74
C TYR A 212 -1.14 15.05 -19.17
N GLN A 213 -1.47 14.98 -20.46
CA GLN A 213 -2.85 14.86 -20.94
C GLN A 213 -3.57 13.65 -20.34
N ARG A 214 -2.88 12.50 -20.21
CA ARG A 214 -3.44 11.30 -19.58
C ARG A 214 -3.65 11.49 -18.06
N VAL A 215 -2.72 12.17 -17.40
CA VAL A 215 -2.88 12.51 -15.99
C VAL A 215 -4.01 13.50 -15.77
N PHE A 216 -4.13 14.53 -16.60
CA PHE A 216 -5.23 15.50 -16.54
C PHE A 216 -6.59 14.85 -16.77
N GLU A 217 -6.69 13.91 -17.71
CA GLU A 217 -7.93 13.15 -17.92
C GLU A 217 -8.31 12.37 -16.64
N LEU A 218 -7.36 11.69 -15.98
CA LEU A 218 -7.60 11.00 -14.72
C LEU A 218 -8.10 11.96 -13.63
N VAL A 219 -7.40 13.08 -13.43
CA VAL A 219 -7.78 14.10 -12.43
C VAL A 219 -9.21 14.59 -12.67
N LEU A 220 -9.57 14.90 -13.91
CA LEU A 220 -10.91 15.38 -14.27
C LEU A 220 -11.98 14.29 -14.12
N ARG A 221 -11.69 13.03 -14.47
CA ARG A 221 -12.60 11.90 -14.23
C ARG A 221 -12.85 11.66 -12.74
N LEU A 222 -11.87 11.94 -11.89
CA LEU A 222 -11.99 11.92 -10.43
C LEU A 222 -12.57 13.21 -9.85
N ARG A 223 -13.06 14.13 -10.71
CA ARG A 223 -13.62 15.44 -10.31
C ARG A 223 -12.61 16.36 -9.61
N GLY A 224 -11.33 16.12 -9.81
CA GLY A 224 -10.28 17.06 -9.48
C GLY A 224 -10.24 18.21 -10.49
N ASN A 225 -9.61 19.32 -10.12
CA ASN A 225 -9.49 20.50 -10.97
C ASN A 225 -8.10 21.14 -10.91
N MET A 226 -7.17 20.56 -10.16
CA MET A 226 -5.87 21.17 -9.89
C MET A 226 -4.76 20.11 -9.90
N MET A 227 -3.54 20.54 -10.21
CA MET A 227 -2.37 19.69 -10.11
C MET A 227 -1.11 20.48 -9.77
N TRP A 228 -0.23 19.90 -8.96
CA TRP A 228 1.19 20.21 -8.86
C TRP A 228 1.95 19.19 -9.71
N PRO A 229 2.75 19.62 -10.68
CA PRO A 229 3.46 18.71 -11.57
C PRO A 229 4.66 18.06 -10.89
N ALA A 230 5.20 17.03 -11.51
CA ALA A 230 6.42 16.36 -11.09
C ALA A 230 7.61 17.33 -10.98
N MET A 231 8.44 17.12 -9.98
CA MET A 231 9.67 17.87 -9.72
C MET A 231 10.88 16.93 -9.63
N TRP A 232 12.03 17.33 -9.10
CA TRP A 232 13.23 16.48 -8.96
C TRP A 232 13.67 15.81 -10.27
N GLY A 233 14.15 16.62 -11.21
CA GLY A 233 14.53 16.18 -12.54
C GLY A 233 13.57 16.67 -13.61
N TRP A 234 12.34 17.02 -13.24
CA TRP A 234 11.30 17.53 -14.11
C TRP A 234 11.18 19.06 -14.05
N ALA A 235 10.84 19.68 -15.15
CA ALA A 235 10.55 21.11 -15.22
C ALA A 235 9.34 21.33 -16.16
N PHE A 236 8.15 21.07 -15.64
CA PHE A 236 6.87 21.08 -16.37
C PHE A 236 6.76 22.16 -17.43
N TYR A 237 7.08 23.41 -17.05
CA TYR A 237 6.98 24.55 -17.96
C TYR A 237 8.14 24.68 -18.96
N ALA A 238 9.30 24.11 -18.66
CA ALA A 238 10.48 24.22 -19.51
C ALA A 238 10.74 22.99 -20.37
N ASP A 239 10.30 21.82 -19.93
CA ASP A 239 10.52 20.57 -20.64
C ASP A 239 9.65 20.45 -21.89
N ASP A 240 8.42 20.98 -21.85
CA ASP A 240 7.51 21.07 -22.99
C ASP A 240 6.54 22.25 -22.84
N ALA A 241 6.60 23.21 -23.75
CA ALA A 241 5.73 24.39 -23.75
C ALA A 241 4.23 24.07 -23.94
N GLU A 242 3.92 22.89 -24.52
CA GLU A 242 2.53 22.45 -24.69
C GLU A 242 1.93 21.91 -23.37
N ASN A 243 2.72 21.61 -22.33
CA ASN A 243 2.24 21.13 -21.05
C ASN A 243 1.25 22.10 -20.40
N GLU A 244 1.63 23.38 -20.27
CA GLU A 244 0.80 24.42 -19.68
C GLU A 244 -0.46 24.68 -20.50
N LYS A 245 -0.30 24.80 -21.81
CA LYS A 245 -1.41 24.99 -22.74
C LYS A 245 -2.41 23.85 -22.69
N THR A 246 -1.92 22.59 -22.65
CA THR A 246 -2.77 21.39 -22.51
C THR A 246 -3.55 21.41 -21.19
N ALA A 247 -2.91 21.77 -20.08
CA ALA A 247 -3.58 21.90 -18.79
C ALA A 247 -4.71 22.92 -18.83
N ASP A 248 -4.45 24.13 -19.32
CA ASP A 248 -5.44 25.19 -19.40
C ASP A 248 -6.58 24.85 -20.35
N GLU A 249 -6.26 24.32 -21.54
CA GLU A 249 -7.27 23.87 -22.50
C GLU A 249 -8.18 22.80 -21.92
N MET A 250 -7.63 21.80 -21.22
CA MET A 250 -8.42 20.73 -20.58
C MET A 250 -9.21 21.19 -19.35
N GLY A 251 -8.83 22.31 -18.75
CA GLY A 251 -9.49 22.87 -17.57
C GLY A 251 -8.86 22.48 -16.25
N VAL A 252 -7.60 22.08 -16.25
CA VAL A 252 -6.83 21.80 -15.03
C VAL A 252 -6.07 23.05 -14.61
N VAL A 253 -6.28 23.48 -13.37
CA VAL A 253 -5.58 24.61 -12.74
C VAL A 253 -4.19 24.14 -12.36
N MET A 254 -3.16 24.79 -12.88
CA MET A 254 -1.79 24.49 -12.51
C MET A 254 -1.33 25.33 -11.33
N SER A 255 -0.48 24.76 -10.52
CA SER A 255 0.29 25.42 -9.49
C SER A 255 1.63 24.72 -9.35
N THR A 256 2.53 25.22 -8.56
CA THR A 256 3.83 24.60 -8.29
C THR A 256 3.95 24.27 -6.81
N SER A 257 4.83 23.36 -6.47
CA SER A 257 4.98 22.86 -5.11
C SER A 257 5.43 23.93 -4.13
N HIS A 258 5.43 23.60 -2.86
CA HIS A 258 5.72 24.46 -1.73
C HIS A 258 7.10 25.15 -1.76
N HIS A 259 8.07 24.64 -2.50
CA HIS A 259 9.40 25.24 -2.66
C HIS A 259 9.71 25.73 -4.09
N GLU A 260 8.71 25.75 -4.94
CA GLU A 260 8.77 26.18 -6.36
C GLU A 260 7.95 27.45 -6.60
N PRO A 261 8.37 28.62 -6.08
CA PRO A 261 7.57 29.83 -6.15
C PRO A 261 7.49 30.45 -7.55
N MET A 262 6.43 31.22 -7.77
CA MET A 262 6.25 32.13 -8.92
C MET A 262 6.12 31.42 -10.28
N ALA A 263 5.37 30.29 -10.29
CA ALA A 263 5.12 29.47 -11.47
C ALA A 263 6.44 29.01 -12.18
N ARG A 264 7.43 28.69 -11.36
CA ARG A 264 8.73 28.18 -11.83
C ARG A 264 9.00 26.85 -11.21
N ASN A 265 9.52 25.90 -11.98
CA ASN A 265 10.03 24.66 -11.42
C ASN A 265 11.45 24.86 -10.88
N HIS A 266 11.75 24.31 -9.71
CA HIS A 266 13.07 24.39 -9.11
C HIS A 266 14.15 23.83 -10.03
N GLN A 267 13.81 22.84 -10.83
CA GLN A 267 14.71 22.20 -11.81
C GLN A 267 15.17 23.16 -12.90
N GLU A 268 14.35 24.17 -13.28
CA GLU A 268 14.78 25.21 -14.22
C GLU A 268 15.97 26.01 -13.66
N TYR A 269 15.94 26.29 -12.36
CA TYR A 269 17.03 26.94 -11.65
C TYR A 269 18.24 26.02 -11.50
N ALA A 270 18.01 24.79 -11.02
CA ALA A 270 19.06 23.82 -10.75
C ALA A 270 19.88 23.47 -12.01
N ARG A 271 19.24 23.30 -13.16
CA ARG A 271 19.89 23.03 -14.45
C ARG A 271 20.77 24.18 -14.95
N ASN A 272 20.47 25.43 -14.56
CA ASN A 272 21.21 26.62 -14.98
C ASN A 272 21.71 27.44 -13.79
N ARG A 273 22.12 26.77 -12.72
CA ARG A 273 22.58 27.41 -11.48
C ARG A 273 23.71 28.40 -11.69
N LYS A 274 24.65 28.12 -12.61
CA LYS A 274 25.76 29.04 -12.95
C LYS A 274 25.27 30.35 -13.55
N GLY A 275 24.18 30.32 -14.34
CA GLY A 275 23.59 31.51 -14.94
C GLY A 275 22.75 32.32 -13.97
N TRP A 276 22.05 31.66 -13.03
CA TRP A 276 21.17 32.33 -12.06
C TRP A 276 21.89 32.76 -10.79
N GLY A 277 23.04 32.15 -10.40
CA GLY A 277 23.75 32.40 -9.15
C GLY A 277 23.15 31.61 -7.98
N PRO A 278 23.47 31.99 -6.71
CA PRO A 278 22.99 31.25 -5.54
C PRO A 278 21.51 31.45 -5.28
N TRP A 279 20.83 30.37 -4.84
CA TRP A 279 19.45 30.43 -4.35
C TRP A 279 19.41 31.05 -2.96
N ASN A 280 19.69 32.34 -2.88
CA ASN A 280 19.74 33.11 -1.66
C ASN A 280 19.24 34.54 -1.93
N TYR A 281 18.06 34.87 -1.38
CA TYR A 281 17.41 36.13 -1.69
C TYR A 281 18.17 37.36 -1.21
N GLN A 282 18.89 37.28 -0.11
CA GLN A 282 19.70 38.41 0.39
C GLN A 282 20.91 38.69 -0.52
N LYS A 283 21.55 37.66 -1.08
CA LYS A 283 22.76 37.78 -1.87
C LYS A 283 22.51 37.90 -3.36
N ASN A 284 21.34 37.45 -3.85
CA ASN A 284 21.05 37.31 -5.27
C ASN A 284 19.65 37.82 -5.68
N LYS A 285 19.15 38.83 -4.99
CA LYS A 285 17.80 39.36 -5.12
C LYS A 285 17.41 39.66 -6.59
N ALA A 286 18.27 40.36 -7.33
CA ALA A 286 17.97 40.82 -8.68
C ALA A 286 17.73 39.65 -9.67
N ASN A 287 18.59 38.63 -9.63
CA ASN A 287 18.45 37.48 -10.51
C ASN A 287 17.23 36.61 -10.10
N LEU A 288 16.95 36.46 -8.80
CA LEU A 288 15.80 35.75 -8.34
C LEU A 288 14.50 36.48 -8.72
N GLN A 289 14.46 37.81 -8.63
CA GLN A 289 13.30 38.58 -9.11
C GLN A 289 13.11 38.46 -10.63
N LYS A 290 14.20 38.43 -11.41
CA LYS A 290 14.14 38.15 -12.85
C LYS A 290 13.59 36.75 -13.10
N PHE A 291 14.09 35.75 -12.40
CA PHE A 291 13.64 34.37 -12.50
C PHE A 291 12.14 34.26 -12.18
N PHE A 292 11.66 34.88 -11.12
CA PHE A 292 10.26 34.93 -10.74
C PHE A 292 9.39 35.67 -11.76
N ARG A 293 9.87 36.79 -12.30
CA ARG A 293 9.15 37.56 -13.33
C ARG A 293 8.90 36.74 -14.59
N GLU A 294 9.91 36.04 -15.09
CA GLU A 294 9.79 35.17 -16.27
C GLU A 294 8.73 34.07 -16.07
N GLY A 295 8.59 33.52 -14.87
CA GLY A 295 7.53 32.56 -14.57
C GLY A 295 6.13 33.15 -14.68
N ILE A 296 5.92 34.35 -14.11
CA ILE A 296 4.63 35.03 -14.18
C ILE A 296 4.30 35.52 -15.60
N GLU A 297 5.31 35.93 -16.37
CA GLU A 297 5.13 36.29 -17.78
C GLU A 297 4.64 35.09 -18.62
N ARG A 298 5.20 33.92 -18.36
CA ARG A 298 4.83 32.68 -19.03
C ARG A 298 3.39 32.26 -18.74
N MET A 299 2.98 32.30 -17.46
CA MET A 299 1.63 31.89 -17.05
C MET A 299 0.51 32.85 -17.44
N LYS A 300 0.85 34.04 -17.96
CA LYS A 300 -0.14 35.07 -18.29
C LYS A 300 -1.15 34.56 -19.30
N GLY A 301 -2.44 34.62 -18.94
CA GLY A 301 -3.53 34.18 -19.78
C GLY A 301 -4.03 32.77 -19.53
N THR A 302 -3.38 32.01 -18.65
CA THR A 302 -3.83 30.69 -18.21
C THR A 302 -4.38 30.70 -16.78
N GLU A 303 -5.17 29.69 -16.40
CA GLU A 303 -5.75 29.59 -15.08
C GLU A 303 -4.75 28.90 -14.12
N GLN A 304 -4.17 29.66 -13.21
CA GLN A 304 -3.17 29.16 -12.27
C GLN A 304 -3.38 29.69 -10.85
N ILE A 305 -2.79 28.97 -9.89
CA ILE A 305 -2.61 29.41 -8.50
C ILE A 305 -1.11 29.60 -8.28
N VAL A 306 -0.69 30.82 -8.02
CA VAL A 306 0.74 31.15 -7.84
C VAL A 306 1.20 30.78 -6.43
N THR A 307 2.15 29.87 -6.31
CA THR A 307 2.86 29.62 -5.08
C THR A 307 3.78 30.80 -4.77
N ILE A 308 3.65 31.35 -3.57
CA ILE A 308 4.49 32.47 -3.08
C ILE A 308 5.28 32.05 -1.85
N GLY A 309 6.22 32.89 -1.42
CA GLY A 309 7.19 32.57 -0.38
C GLY A 309 8.46 31.95 -0.99
N MET A 310 9.28 31.37 -0.16
CA MET A 310 10.53 30.74 -0.57
C MET A 310 11.00 29.80 0.53
N ARG A 311 11.56 28.65 0.14
CA ARG A 311 12.38 27.79 1.02
C ARG A 311 13.85 27.88 0.59
N GLY A 312 14.73 27.22 1.30
CA GLY A 312 16.12 27.05 0.92
C GLY A 312 16.30 26.22 -0.35
N ASP A 313 17.51 26.16 -0.83
CA ASP A 313 17.85 25.39 -2.04
C ASP A 313 17.65 23.89 -1.80
N GLY A 314 17.03 23.20 -2.75
CA GLY A 314 16.79 21.76 -2.62
C GLY A 314 15.77 21.36 -1.55
N ASP A 315 14.75 22.20 -1.30
CA ASP A 315 13.69 21.97 -0.31
C ASP A 315 14.18 21.95 1.15
N GLU A 316 15.30 22.63 1.42
CA GLU A 316 15.84 22.81 2.77
C GLU A 316 15.28 24.07 3.44
N ALA A 317 15.53 24.23 4.74
CA ALA A 317 15.22 25.45 5.44
C ALA A 317 16.12 26.62 4.95
N MET A 318 15.56 27.84 4.81
CA MET A 318 16.34 29.02 4.41
C MET A 318 17.36 29.43 5.46
N SER A 319 17.08 29.19 6.73
CA SER A 319 17.90 29.56 7.88
C SER A 319 17.56 28.69 9.08
N GLU A 320 18.44 28.64 10.09
CA GLU A 320 18.21 27.88 11.33
C GLU A 320 17.03 28.45 12.13
N GLU A 321 16.81 29.76 12.04
CA GLU A 321 15.68 30.46 12.69
C GLU A 321 14.78 31.14 11.65
N ALA A 322 13.48 31.22 11.93
CA ALA A 322 12.51 31.85 11.05
C ALA A 322 12.74 33.39 10.99
N ASP A 323 13.29 33.85 9.85
CA ASP A 323 13.41 35.28 9.54
C ASP A 323 12.12 35.82 8.92
N THR A 324 11.15 36.19 9.76
CA THR A 324 9.85 36.74 9.35
C THR A 324 9.96 38.01 8.53
N ARG A 325 10.99 38.85 8.75
CA ARG A 325 11.20 40.06 8.00
C ARG A 325 11.67 39.77 6.58
N LEU A 326 12.61 38.86 6.41
CA LEU A 326 13.08 38.42 5.10
C LEU A 326 11.94 37.84 4.29
N MET A 327 11.17 36.91 4.87
CA MET A 327 10.02 36.29 4.21
C MET A 327 8.93 37.27 3.81
N THR A 328 8.63 38.26 4.68
CA THR A 328 7.70 39.35 4.36
C THR A 328 8.17 40.15 3.15
N ASN A 329 9.47 40.47 3.08
CA ASN A 329 10.04 41.19 1.94
C ASN A 329 9.96 40.38 0.66
N ILE A 330 10.25 39.07 0.72
CA ILE A 330 10.13 38.17 -0.44
C ILE A 330 8.69 38.16 -0.97
N ILE A 331 7.71 37.94 -0.10
CA ILE A 331 6.29 37.87 -0.47
C ILE A 331 5.84 39.22 -1.08
N ASN A 332 6.24 40.36 -0.48
CA ASN A 332 5.88 41.66 -1.03
C ASN A 332 6.48 41.89 -2.42
N ASP A 333 7.75 41.53 -2.64
CA ASP A 333 8.42 41.67 -3.93
C ASP A 333 7.76 40.75 -4.97
N GLN A 334 7.42 39.51 -4.61
CA GLN A 334 6.72 38.56 -5.48
C GLN A 334 5.34 39.08 -5.87
N ARG A 335 4.57 39.62 -4.94
CA ARG A 335 3.25 40.20 -5.20
C ARG A 335 3.32 41.44 -6.08
N LYS A 336 4.39 42.26 -5.95
CA LYS A 336 4.65 43.37 -6.85
C LYS A 336 4.93 42.86 -8.27
N ILE A 337 5.74 41.83 -8.43
CA ILE A 337 6.01 41.19 -9.74
C ILE A 337 4.72 40.70 -10.37
N ILE A 338 3.86 40.01 -9.59
CA ILE A 338 2.55 39.53 -10.06
C ILE A 338 1.71 40.70 -10.61
N ALA A 339 1.61 41.79 -9.85
CA ALA A 339 0.82 42.95 -10.25
C ALA A 339 1.40 43.64 -11.50
N ASP A 340 2.73 43.84 -11.53
CA ASP A 340 3.42 44.48 -12.64
C ASP A 340 3.26 43.69 -13.95
N VAL A 341 3.36 42.37 -13.93
CA VAL A 341 3.30 41.51 -15.12
C VAL A 341 1.87 41.30 -15.58
N THR A 342 0.94 41.07 -14.67
CA THR A 342 -0.46 40.80 -15.03
C THR A 342 -1.25 42.07 -15.37
N GLY A 343 -0.77 43.23 -14.94
CA GLY A 343 -1.50 44.51 -15.07
C GLY A 343 -2.73 44.60 -14.16
N LYS A 344 -2.86 43.74 -13.17
CA LYS A 344 -3.97 43.65 -12.22
C LYS A 344 -3.45 43.79 -10.78
N LYS A 345 -4.33 44.03 -9.83
CA LYS A 345 -3.92 43.96 -8.41
C LYS A 345 -3.49 42.52 -8.09
N ALA A 346 -2.46 42.37 -7.26
CA ALA A 346 -1.99 41.03 -6.87
C ALA A 346 -3.11 40.17 -6.29
N SER A 347 -4.09 40.76 -5.59
CA SER A 347 -5.27 40.08 -5.04
C SER A 347 -6.25 39.52 -6.09
N GLU A 348 -6.10 39.86 -7.36
CA GLU A 348 -6.92 39.35 -8.44
C GLU A 348 -6.30 38.08 -9.09
N THR A 349 -5.06 37.76 -8.74
CA THR A 349 -4.39 36.50 -9.10
C THR A 349 -4.39 35.56 -7.91
N PRO A 350 -4.99 34.36 -8.00
CA PRO A 350 -4.99 33.41 -6.90
C PRO A 350 -3.55 33.06 -6.45
N GLN A 351 -3.31 33.09 -5.17
CA GLN A 351 -2.00 32.81 -4.57
C GLN A 351 -2.14 31.85 -3.40
N VAL A 352 -1.13 31.03 -3.22
CA VAL A 352 -1.02 30.08 -2.11
C VAL A 352 0.35 30.20 -1.43
N TRP A 353 0.37 30.17 -0.13
CA TRP A 353 1.58 30.05 0.68
C TRP A 353 1.51 28.80 1.53
N ALA A 354 2.43 27.85 1.29
CA ALA A 354 2.48 26.59 1.97
C ALA A 354 3.23 26.71 3.30
N LEU A 355 2.56 26.38 4.40
CA LEU A 355 3.10 26.36 5.75
C LEU A 355 3.72 24.99 6.05
N TYR A 356 4.67 24.55 5.20
CA TYR A 356 5.30 23.24 5.26
C TYR A 356 6.52 23.27 6.17
N LYS A 357 6.64 22.24 7.02
CA LYS A 357 7.74 22.07 7.98
C LYS A 357 8.00 23.38 8.77
N GLU A 358 9.22 23.91 8.71
CA GLU A 358 9.66 25.13 9.40
C GLU A 358 8.92 26.39 8.94
N VAL A 359 8.34 26.40 7.75
CA VAL A 359 7.60 27.57 7.24
C VAL A 359 6.36 27.85 8.11
N GLN A 360 5.77 26.85 8.74
CA GLN A 360 4.68 27.07 9.71
C GLN A 360 5.13 27.97 10.88
N ASP A 361 6.39 27.88 11.31
CA ASP A 361 6.92 28.69 12.42
C ASP A 361 6.92 30.18 12.09
N TYR A 362 7.09 30.60 10.84
CA TYR A 362 6.96 32.00 10.44
C TYR A 362 5.55 32.52 10.75
N TYR A 363 4.53 31.73 10.40
CA TYR A 363 3.15 32.10 10.69
C TYR A 363 2.87 32.06 12.20
N ASP A 364 3.28 31.03 12.90
CA ASP A 364 3.05 30.84 14.34
C ASP A 364 3.78 31.93 15.19
N LYS A 365 4.92 32.45 14.69
CA LYS A 365 5.61 33.63 15.29
C LYS A 365 4.91 34.97 15.00
N GLY A 366 3.72 34.93 14.38
CA GLY A 366 2.89 36.12 14.18
C GLY A 366 3.18 36.89 12.87
N MET A 367 3.89 36.30 11.91
CA MET A 367 4.06 36.92 10.59
C MET A 367 2.69 37.19 9.96
N LYS A 368 2.47 38.43 9.54
CA LYS A 368 1.22 38.81 8.85
C LYS A 368 1.29 38.48 7.37
N VAL A 369 0.27 37.75 6.90
CA VAL A 369 0.11 37.40 5.50
C VAL A 369 -1.03 38.21 4.91
N PRO A 370 -0.94 38.66 3.62
CA PRO A 370 -2.03 39.36 2.97
C PRO A 370 -3.33 38.56 3.00
N ASP A 371 -4.44 39.23 3.27
CA ASP A 371 -5.77 38.63 3.52
C ASP A 371 -6.32 37.76 2.37
N ASP A 372 -5.84 38.00 1.15
CA ASP A 372 -6.27 37.33 -0.09
C ASP A 372 -5.47 36.07 -0.43
N VAL A 373 -4.37 35.80 0.26
CA VAL A 373 -3.52 34.63 0.03
C VAL A 373 -4.11 33.40 0.72
N THR A 374 -4.23 32.30 -0.01
CA THR A 374 -4.62 31.02 0.61
C THR A 374 -3.47 30.47 1.47
N LEU A 375 -3.77 30.17 2.72
CA LEU A 375 -2.82 29.56 3.66
C LEU A 375 -2.96 28.04 3.60
N LEU A 376 -1.91 27.35 3.19
CA LEU A 376 -1.90 25.91 2.99
C LEU A 376 -1.22 25.23 4.17
N LEU A 377 -2.00 24.63 5.05
CA LEU A 377 -1.51 23.78 6.13
C LEU A 377 -1.05 22.43 5.60
N CYS A 378 -0.20 21.77 6.33
CA CYS A 378 0.35 20.48 5.94
C CYS A 378 0.15 19.44 7.04
N ASP A 379 0.13 18.18 6.66
CA ASP A 379 0.29 17.09 7.61
C ASP A 379 1.76 16.93 8.06
N ASP A 380 2.03 15.90 8.85
CA ASP A 380 3.37 15.55 9.33
C ASP A 380 4.15 14.65 8.35
N ASN A 381 3.74 14.57 7.10
CA ASN A 381 4.20 13.68 6.04
C ASN A 381 3.76 12.20 6.20
N TRP A 382 3.03 11.89 7.27
CA TRP A 382 2.55 10.54 7.60
C TRP A 382 1.04 10.48 7.82
N GLY A 383 0.33 11.49 7.30
CA GLY A 383 -1.13 11.53 7.30
C GLY A 383 -1.76 12.12 8.57
N ASN A 384 -1.01 12.84 9.42
CA ASN A 384 -1.56 13.53 10.59
C ASN A 384 -1.55 15.04 10.38
N VAL A 385 -2.72 15.67 10.40
CA VAL A 385 -2.86 17.13 10.29
C VAL A 385 -2.20 17.80 11.49
N ARG A 386 -1.17 18.63 11.24
CA ARG A 386 -0.34 19.24 12.27
C ARG A 386 -1.07 20.31 13.06
N ARG A 387 -1.99 21.03 12.43
CA ARG A 387 -2.78 22.09 13.06
C ARG A 387 -4.02 22.41 12.22
N VAL A 388 -5.01 23.02 12.86
CA VAL A 388 -6.18 23.61 12.22
C VAL A 388 -6.33 25.08 12.60
N PRO A 389 -6.96 25.92 11.77
CA PRO A 389 -7.17 27.33 12.10
C PRO A 389 -8.15 27.49 13.26
N ASN A 390 -7.84 28.38 14.18
CA ASN A 390 -8.75 28.75 15.27
C ASN A 390 -9.92 29.63 14.76
N ALA A 391 -10.88 29.98 15.65
CA ALA A 391 -12.08 30.71 15.27
C ALA A 391 -11.81 32.11 14.67
N GLN A 392 -10.71 32.77 15.06
CA GLN A 392 -10.32 34.06 14.47
C GLN A 392 -9.60 33.89 13.15
N GLU A 393 -8.73 32.91 13.04
CA GLU A 393 -7.99 32.57 11.83
C GLU A 393 -8.91 32.12 10.70
N ARG A 394 -10.00 31.42 11.01
CA ARG A 394 -11.01 31.04 10.01
C ARG A 394 -11.67 32.22 9.29
N LYS A 395 -11.52 33.44 9.78
CA LYS A 395 -12.03 34.66 9.11
C LYS A 395 -11.10 35.16 7.99
N HIS A 396 -9.92 34.57 7.81
CA HIS A 396 -8.98 34.91 6.75
C HIS A 396 -9.61 34.72 5.38
N LYS A 397 -9.68 35.76 4.57
CA LYS A 397 -10.45 35.79 3.29
C LYS A 397 -9.88 34.85 2.22
N GLY A 398 -8.55 34.73 2.18
CA GLY A 398 -7.86 33.80 1.28
C GLY A 398 -8.23 32.34 1.52
N GLY A 399 -8.72 32.03 2.71
CA GLY A 399 -9.12 30.70 3.14
C GLY A 399 -7.95 29.80 3.45
N TRP A 400 -8.27 28.57 3.84
CA TRP A 400 -7.32 27.58 4.29
C TRP A 400 -7.32 26.38 3.38
N GLY A 401 -6.12 25.84 3.13
CA GLY A 401 -5.92 24.61 2.37
C GLY A 401 -5.17 23.54 3.17
N LEU A 402 -5.12 22.32 2.61
CA LEU A 402 -4.41 21.18 3.15
C LEU A 402 -3.52 20.54 2.09
N TYR A 403 -2.26 20.34 2.43
CA TYR A 403 -1.31 19.48 1.73
C TYR A 403 -1.16 18.20 2.54
N TYR A 404 -1.59 17.07 1.96
CA TYR A 404 -1.71 15.78 2.61
C TYR A 404 -0.88 14.71 1.88
N HIS A 405 -0.30 13.76 2.62
CA HIS A 405 0.60 12.76 2.06
C HIS A 405 0.02 11.34 2.13
N VAL A 406 0.17 10.58 1.05
CA VAL A 406 0.06 9.11 0.99
C VAL A 406 1.36 8.47 0.47
N ASP A 407 2.29 9.29 0.03
CA ASP A 407 3.66 9.00 -0.38
C ASP A 407 4.59 10.02 0.28
N TYR A 408 5.81 9.63 0.64
CA TYR A 408 6.77 10.53 1.26
C TYR A 408 8.21 10.15 0.94
N VAL A 409 9.04 11.16 0.65
CA VAL A 409 10.49 11.05 0.57
C VAL A 409 11.13 11.90 1.66
N GLY A 410 11.86 11.27 2.56
CA GLY A 410 12.51 11.95 3.68
C GLY A 410 12.75 11.05 4.90
N ALA A 411 13.24 11.69 5.97
CA ALA A 411 13.53 11.02 7.23
C ALA A 411 12.23 10.59 7.98
N PRO A 412 12.23 9.45 8.68
CA PRO A 412 13.36 8.54 8.91
C PRO A 412 13.64 7.61 7.73
N ARG A 413 12.66 7.34 6.87
CA ARG A 413 12.70 6.52 5.66
C ARG A 413 11.71 7.04 4.64
N ASN A 414 11.94 6.72 3.38
CA ASN A 414 10.96 6.89 2.31
C ASN A 414 9.75 5.98 2.53
N SER A 415 8.62 6.36 1.95
CA SER A 415 7.40 5.56 1.86
C SER A 415 6.84 5.71 0.44
N LYS A 416 7.39 4.94 -0.51
CA LYS A 416 7.17 5.08 -1.95
C LYS A 416 6.66 3.81 -2.64
N MET A 417 7.12 2.64 -2.16
CA MET A 417 6.90 1.38 -2.90
C MET A 417 5.44 0.98 -2.99
N LEU A 418 4.69 1.13 -1.90
CA LEU A 418 3.31 0.65 -1.78
C LEU A 418 2.44 1.62 -0.99
N ASN A 419 1.13 1.54 -1.23
CA ASN A 419 0.15 2.17 -0.34
C ASN A 419 0.21 1.54 1.06
N VAL A 420 0.53 2.36 2.04
CA VAL A 420 0.59 1.99 3.47
C VAL A 420 -0.43 2.76 4.31
N THR A 421 -1.38 3.42 3.66
CA THR A 421 -2.38 4.26 4.31
C THR A 421 -3.63 3.45 4.65
N PRO A 422 -3.95 3.24 5.95
CA PRO A 422 -5.23 2.65 6.34
C PRO A 422 -6.39 3.52 5.86
N VAL A 423 -7.43 2.89 5.33
CA VAL A 423 -8.60 3.58 4.72
C VAL A 423 -9.21 4.65 5.63
N GLN A 424 -9.24 4.39 6.92
CA GLN A 424 -9.88 5.28 7.90
C GLN A 424 -9.06 6.53 8.25
N ASN A 425 -7.74 6.49 8.06
CA ASN A 425 -6.88 7.64 8.40
C ASN A 425 -7.17 8.89 7.56
N PRO A 426 -7.18 8.84 6.20
CA PRO A 426 -7.56 10.00 5.42
C PRO A 426 -8.98 10.48 5.73
N TRP A 427 -9.94 9.56 5.90
CA TRP A 427 -11.31 9.93 6.23
C TRP A 427 -11.38 10.74 7.53
N GLU A 428 -10.73 10.30 8.59
CA GLU A 428 -10.73 10.98 9.90
C GLU A 428 -10.03 12.34 9.81
N GLN A 429 -8.83 12.39 9.24
CA GLN A 429 -8.03 13.60 9.16
C GLN A 429 -8.59 14.65 8.19
N LEU A 430 -9.15 14.23 7.07
CA LEU A 430 -9.81 15.15 6.13
C LEU A 430 -11.14 15.68 6.71
N THR A 431 -11.86 14.85 7.48
CA THR A 431 -13.04 15.30 8.23
C THR A 431 -12.64 16.35 9.27
N LEU A 432 -11.58 16.08 10.06
CA LEU A 432 -11.03 17.06 11.00
C LEU A 432 -10.70 18.38 10.31
N ALA A 433 -10.00 18.33 9.18
CA ALA A 433 -9.62 19.52 8.43
C ALA A 433 -10.85 20.30 7.93
N TYR A 434 -11.79 19.62 7.27
CA TYR A 434 -12.98 20.25 6.70
C TYR A 434 -13.88 20.91 7.77
N GLU A 435 -14.14 20.23 8.87
CA GLU A 435 -14.96 20.74 9.96
C GLU A 435 -14.33 21.98 10.65
N ASN A 436 -13.03 22.13 10.52
CA ASN A 436 -12.31 23.33 11.01
C ASN A 436 -12.11 24.42 9.94
N GLY A 437 -12.81 24.33 8.80
CA GLY A 437 -12.84 25.38 7.76
C GLY A 437 -11.67 25.35 6.79
N ILE A 438 -11.03 24.21 6.63
CA ILE A 438 -10.02 23.98 5.60
C ILE A 438 -10.72 23.43 4.35
N ASP A 439 -11.22 24.33 3.51
CA ASP A 439 -12.06 23.98 2.34
C ASP A 439 -11.66 24.72 1.04
N ARG A 440 -10.58 25.52 1.10
CA ARG A 440 -10.16 26.32 -0.07
C ARG A 440 -9.39 25.48 -1.09
N LEU A 441 -8.43 24.69 -0.66
CA LEU A 441 -7.52 23.93 -1.51
C LEU A 441 -7.09 22.66 -0.80
N TRP A 442 -7.31 21.49 -1.42
CA TRP A 442 -6.75 20.23 -0.98
C TRP A 442 -5.86 19.66 -2.06
N ILE A 443 -4.61 19.34 -1.70
CA ILE A 443 -3.61 18.73 -2.58
C ILE A 443 -3.04 17.48 -1.94
N LEU A 444 -3.06 16.36 -2.66
CA LEU A 444 -2.59 15.06 -2.20
C LEU A 444 -1.23 14.75 -2.83
N ASN A 445 -0.20 14.56 -2.04
CA ASN A 445 1.06 13.98 -2.50
C ASN A 445 0.87 12.48 -2.75
N VAL A 446 1.04 12.05 -4.00
CA VAL A 446 0.78 10.68 -4.45
C VAL A 446 2.03 9.98 -4.98
N GLY A 447 3.19 10.66 -5.00
CA GLY A 447 4.40 10.12 -5.63
C GLY A 447 4.15 9.79 -7.10
N ASP A 448 4.10 8.53 -7.41
CA ASP A 448 4.11 7.99 -8.78
C ASP A 448 2.73 7.59 -9.35
N LEU A 449 1.62 7.95 -8.73
CA LEU A 449 0.24 7.50 -9.01
C LEU A 449 -0.04 6.04 -8.64
N LYS A 450 0.91 5.16 -8.80
CA LYS A 450 0.76 3.71 -8.57
C LYS A 450 1.71 3.23 -7.49
N PRO A 451 1.22 2.35 -6.58
CA PRO A 451 -0.15 1.82 -6.46
C PRO A 451 -1.02 2.63 -5.47
N MET A 452 -1.37 3.85 -5.84
CA MET A 452 -2.13 4.81 -5.01
C MET A 452 -3.59 5.01 -5.48
N GLU A 453 -4.13 4.12 -6.30
CA GLU A 453 -5.43 4.25 -6.95
C GLU A 453 -6.56 4.48 -5.94
N TYR A 454 -6.62 3.68 -4.88
CA TYR A 454 -7.67 3.79 -3.88
C TYR A 454 -7.56 5.07 -3.02
N PRO A 455 -6.41 5.39 -2.39
CA PRO A 455 -6.32 6.62 -1.60
C PRO A 455 -6.53 7.89 -2.42
N ILE A 456 -6.13 7.92 -3.69
CA ILE A 456 -6.42 9.06 -4.60
C ILE A 456 -7.94 9.20 -4.79
N SER A 457 -8.64 8.11 -5.08
CA SER A 457 -10.09 8.11 -5.26
C SER A 457 -10.82 8.56 -4.00
N GLN A 458 -10.45 8.03 -2.84
CA GLN A 458 -11.03 8.40 -1.55
C GLN A 458 -10.83 9.88 -1.25
N PHE A 459 -9.63 10.40 -1.47
CA PHE A 459 -9.31 11.81 -1.25
C PHE A 459 -10.15 12.73 -2.13
N MET A 460 -10.28 12.41 -3.43
CA MET A 460 -11.06 13.20 -4.39
C MET A 460 -12.56 13.17 -4.08
N ASP A 461 -13.10 12.00 -3.71
CA ASP A 461 -14.50 11.85 -3.32
C ASP A 461 -14.82 12.65 -2.05
N MET A 462 -13.90 12.64 -1.08
CA MET A 462 -14.05 13.46 0.13
C MET A 462 -13.90 14.95 -0.17
N ALA A 463 -13.02 15.36 -1.07
CA ALA A 463 -12.88 16.77 -1.46
C ALA A 463 -14.13 17.27 -2.21
N TRP A 464 -14.81 16.38 -2.93
CA TRP A 464 -16.10 16.69 -3.56
C TRP A 464 -17.22 16.83 -2.52
N ASN A 465 -17.38 15.82 -1.65
CA ASN A 465 -18.41 15.81 -0.61
C ASN A 465 -17.93 15.10 0.67
N PRO A 466 -17.26 15.80 1.59
CA PRO A 466 -16.69 15.20 2.82
C PRO A 466 -17.75 14.69 3.80
N ARG A 467 -19.03 15.06 3.60
CA ARG A 467 -20.14 14.61 4.44
C ARG A 467 -20.92 13.43 3.87
N LYS A 468 -20.49 12.90 2.73
CA LYS A 468 -21.17 11.77 2.08
C LYS A 468 -21.01 10.49 2.89
N TYR A 469 -19.87 10.32 3.55
CA TYR A 469 -19.53 9.15 4.34
C TYR A 469 -19.24 9.54 5.80
N ASP A 470 -19.82 8.78 6.71
CA ASP A 470 -19.62 8.89 8.15
C ASP A 470 -18.92 7.63 8.70
N VAL A 471 -18.74 7.55 10.02
CA VAL A 471 -18.10 6.40 10.69
C VAL A 471 -18.78 5.06 10.38
N ASN A 472 -20.08 5.06 10.09
CA ASN A 472 -20.83 3.85 9.80
C ASN A 472 -20.83 3.47 8.32
N SER A 473 -20.44 4.40 7.44
CA SER A 473 -20.55 4.25 5.99
C SER A 473 -19.20 4.30 5.25
N ILE A 474 -18.08 4.55 5.96
CA ILE A 474 -16.76 4.63 5.31
C ILE A 474 -16.34 3.29 4.67
N THR A 475 -16.68 2.16 5.26
CA THR A 475 -16.42 0.85 4.66
C THR A 475 -17.29 0.59 3.43
N ARG A 476 -18.45 1.26 3.34
CA ARG A 476 -19.29 1.23 2.13
C ARG A 476 -18.62 1.94 0.97
N HIS A 477 -17.88 3.04 1.22
CA HIS A 477 -17.07 3.68 0.18
C HIS A 477 -16.11 2.68 -0.48
N THR A 478 -15.37 1.90 0.32
CA THR A 478 -14.46 0.88 -0.21
C THR A 478 -15.20 -0.16 -1.04
N ARG A 479 -16.36 -0.61 -0.56
CA ARG A 479 -17.21 -1.59 -1.25
C ARG A 479 -17.72 -1.05 -2.59
N ASP A 480 -18.26 0.16 -2.60
CA ASP A 480 -18.80 0.79 -3.82
C ASP A 480 -17.68 1.06 -4.84
N TRP A 481 -16.51 1.47 -4.37
CA TRP A 481 -15.33 1.60 -5.22
C TRP A 481 -14.89 0.25 -5.83
N CYS A 482 -14.83 -0.82 -5.02
CA CYS A 482 -14.51 -2.16 -5.52
C CYS A 482 -15.57 -2.67 -6.50
N ALA A 483 -16.85 -2.38 -6.29
CA ALA A 483 -17.92 -2.71 -7.24
C ALA A 483 -17.67 -2.07 -8.61
N GLN A 484 -17.19 -0.84 -8.63
CA GLN A 484 -16.86 -0.13 -9.87
C GLN A 484 -15.66 -0.75 -10.61
N GLN A 485 -14.66 -1.29 -9.87
CA GLN A 485 -13.45 -1.85 -10.47
C GLN A 485 -13.62 -3.33 -10.88
N PHE A 486 -14.37 -4.13 -10.12
CA PHE A 486 -14.39 -5.59 -10.24
C PHE A 486 -15.80 -6.18 -10.42
N GLY A 487 -16.83 -5.33 -10.48
CA GLY A 487 -18.23 -5.75 -10.58
C GLY A 487 -18.88 -5.98 -9.22
N GLU A 488 -20.21 -5.88 -9.21
CA GLU A 488 -21.04 -5.90 -8.00
C GLU A 488 -20.91 -7.21 -7.20
N SER A 489 -20.80 -8.35 -7.91
CA SER A 489 -20.71 -9.69 -7.28
C SER A 489 -19.38 -9.93 -6.55
N GLN A 490 -18.34 -9.15 -6.85
CA GLN A 490 -17.01 -9.30 -6.24
C GLN A 490 -16.73 -8.23 -5.17
N ALA A 491 -17.61 -7.23 -5.06
CA ALA A 491 -17.34 -6.01 -4.31
C ALA A 491 -17.10 -6.24 -2.81
N ASP A 492 -17.90 -7.08 -2.16
CA ASP A 492 -17.81 -7.27 -0.71
C ASP A 492 -16.48 -7.93 -0.32
N GLU A 493 -16.08 -8.98 -1.04
CA GLU A 493 -14.82 -9.67 -0.75
C GLU A 493 -13.60 -8.81 -1.15
N ALA A 494 -13.65 -8.15 -2.31
CA ALA A 494 -12.58 -7.24 -2.72
C ALA A 494 -12.41 -6.08 -1.72
N ALA A 495 -13.50 -5.52 -1.21
CA ALA A 495 -13.45 -4.47 -0.20
C ALA A 495 -12.90 -4.96 1.14
N ARG A 496 -13.29 -6.18 1.57
CA ARG A 496 -12.74 -6.81 2.77
C ARG A 496 -11.22 -6.95 2.66
N ILE A 497 -10.75 -7.49 1.55
CA ILE A 497 -9.32 -7.69 1.29
C ILE A 497 -8.59 -6.35 1.20
N LEU A 498 -9.14 -5.37 0.47
CA LEU A 498 -8.54 -4.03 0.33
C LEU A 498 -8.43 -3.30 1.68
N ASN A 499 -9.46 -3.37 2.52
CA ASN A 499 -9.38 -2.81 3.88
C ASN A 499 -8.29 -3.49 4.72
N LEU A 500 -8.15 -4.83 4.61
CA LEU A 500 -7.14 -5.57 5.35
C LEU A 500 -5.72 -5.27 4.85
N VAL A 501 -5.49 -5.19 3.54
CA VAL A 501 -4.15 -4.86 3.02
C VAL A 501 -3.74 -3.46 3.43
N CYS A 502 -4.63 -2.47 3.31
CA CYS A 502 -4.34 -1.11 3.77
C CYS A 502 -4.03 -1.07 5.27
N LYS A 503 -4.81 -1.80 6.09
CA LYS A 503 -4.58 -1.92 7.53
C LYS A 503 -3.24 -2.59 7.86
N TYR A 504 -2.91 -3.69 7.19
CA TYR A 504 -1.69 -4.44 7.49
C TYR A 504 -0.44 -3.70 7.01
N ASN A 505 -0.47 -3.12 5.80
CA ASN A 505 0.63 -2.31 5.29
C ASN A 505 0.88 -1.06 6.15
N GLY A 506 -0.17 -0.50 6.75
CA GLY A 506 -0.05 0.63 7.69
C GLY A 506 0.69 0.32 9.00
N ARG A 507 1.04 -0.94 9.28
CA ARG A 507 1.86 -1.32 10.45
C ARG A 507 3.32 -0.89 10.31
N CYS A 508 3.85 -1.04 9.10
CA CYS A 508 5.23 -0.66 8.78
C CYS A 508 5.38 -0.52 7.26
N THR A 509 5.93 0.60 6.80
CA THR A 509 6.27 0.77 5.38
C THR A 509 7.35 -0.22 4.96
N PRO A 510 7.35 -0.72 3.69
CA PRO A 510 8.36 -1.67 3.19
C PRO A 510 9.79 -1.21 3.45
N GLU A 511 10.07 0.08 3.25
CA GLU A 511 11.38 0.68 3.40
C GLU A 511 11.89 0.75 4.85
N MET A 512 11.01 0.50 5.84
CA MET A 512 11.33 0.47 7.27
C MET A 512 11.38 -0.94 7.86
N LEU A 513 10.95 -1.95 7.09
CA LEU A 513 10.99 -3.33 7.56
C LEU A 513 12.43 -3.82 7.77
N ASP A 514 12.66 -4.49 8.90
CA ASP A 514 13.87 -5.21 9.20
C ASP A 514 13.60 -6.41 10.11
N LYS A 515 14.62 -7.19 10.41
CA LYS A 515 14.53 -8.37 11.30
C LYS A 515 14.04 -8.06 12.72
N ASN A 516 14.09 -6.80 13.16
CA ASN A 516 13.72 -6.38 14.51
C ASN A 516 12.34 -5.70 14.55
N THR A 517 11.64 -5.58 13.42
CA THR A 517 10.35 -4.90 13.34
C THR A 517 9.32 -5.52 14.29
N TYR A 518 9.33 -6.83 14.42
CA TYR A 518 8.46 -7.56 15.36
C TYR A 518 9.27 -8.52 16.23
N SER A 519 8.68 -8.95 17.35
CA SER A 519 9.32 -9.86 18.27
C SER A 519 9.18 -11.33 17.85
N LEU A 520 10.31 -12.08 17.85
CA LEU A 520 10.29 -13.54 17.73
C LEU A 520 9.84 -14.22 19.02
N GLU A 521 10.19 -13.66 20.18
CA GLU A 521 10.05 -14.33 21.47
C GLU A 521 8.60 -14.50 21.89
N ASN A 522 7.76 -13.51 21.62
CA ASN A 522 6.33 -13.54 21.95
C ASN A 522 5.45 -14.09 20.82
N GLY A 523 6.04 -14.46 19.68
CA GLY A 523 5.35 -14.99 18.52
C GLY A 523 4.73 -13.96 17.60
N GLU A 524 4.95 -12.67 17.82
CA GLU A 524 4.39 -11.57 17.02
C GLU A 524 4.80 -11.67 15.54
N TRP A 525 6.08 -11.94 15.24
CA TRP A 525 6.55 -12.17 13.88
C TRP A 525 5.76 -13.26 13.17
N GLN A 526 5.59 -14.41 13.82
CA GLN A 526 4.86 -15.54 13.23
C GLN A 526 3.39 -15.19 12.99
N GLU A 527 2.75 -14.47 13.90
CA GLU A 527 1.35 -14.04 13.76
C GLU A 527 1.18 -13.09 12.58
N VAL A 528 2.07 -12.11 12.42
CA VAL A 528 2.05 -11.16 11.31
C VAL A 528 2.25 -11.88 9.98
N VAL A 529 3.23 -12.79 9.89
CA VAL A 529 3.45 -13.61 8.68
C VAL A 529 2.22 -14.45 8.35
N ASN A 530 1.60 -15.10 9.35
CA ASN A 530 0.39 -15.90 9.13
C ASN A 530 -0.78 -15.07 8.60
N GLN A 531 -0.95 -13.85 9.10
CA GLN A 531 -1.99 -12.93 8.62
C GLN A 531 -1.77 -12.52 7.16
N TYR A 532 -0.54 -12.23 6.74
CA TYR A 532 -0.24 -11.93 5.34
C TYR A 532 -0.39 -13.16 4.44
N LEU A 533 0.03 -14.35 4.87
CA LEU A 533 -0.16 -15.58 4.12
C LEU A 533 -1.66 -15.90 3.92
N GLN A 534 -2.47 -15.69 4.96
CA GLN A 534 -3.92 -15.86 4.86
C GLN A 534 -4.53 -14.84 3.89
N LEU A 535 -4.12 -13.58 3.97
CA LEU A 535 -4.60 -12.52 3.09
C LEU A 535 -4.19 -12.77 1.63
N GLU A 536 -2.97 -13.23 1.38
CA GLU A 536 -2.48 -13.63 0.05
C GLU A 536 -3.30 -14.78 -0.52
N ALA A 537 -3.61 -15.80 0.30
CA ALA A 537 -4.46 -16.91 -0.09
C ALA A 537 -5.90 -16.48 -0.42
N ASP A 538 -6.47 -15.54 0.35
CA ASP A 538 -7.79 -14.97 0.10
C ASP A 538 -7.80 -14.20 -1.23
N ALA A 539 -6.81 -13.34 -1.44
CA ALA A 539 -6.68 -12.56 -2.68
C ALA A 539 -6.49 -13.46 -3.92
N LEU A 540 -5.68 -14.51 -3.82
CA LEU A 540 -5.49 -15.48 -4.89
C LEU A 540 -6.77 -16.27 -5.21
N ARG A 541 -7.56 -16.63 -4.20
CA ARG A 541 -8.88 -17.27 -4.44
C ARG A 541 -9.81 -16.36 -5.21
N GLN A 542 -9.91 -15.10 -4.82
CA GLN A 542 -10.74 -14.13 -5.53
C GLN A 542 -10.20 -13.87 -6.94
N TYR A 543 -8.90 -13.66 -7.11
CA TYR A 543 -8.25 -13.50 -8.41
C TYR A 543 -8.62 -14.65 -9.37
N ASN A 544 -8.53 -15.90 -8.91
CA ASN A 544 -8.85 -17.07 -9.70
C ASN A 544 -10.36 -17.22 -10.01
N SER A 545 -11.23 -16.58 -9.25
CA SER A 545 -12.69 -16.58 -9.49
C SER A 545 -13.14 -15.47 -10.44
N LEU A 546 -12.29 -14.46 -10.68
CA LEU A 546 -12.59 -13.35 -11.58
C LEU A 546 -12.49 -13.77 -13.05
N PRO A 547 -13.32 -13.20 -13.94
CA PRO A 547 -13.09 -13.30 -15.38
C PRO A 547 -11.70 -12.76 -15.74
N ALA A 548 -11.05 -13.40 -16.75
CA ALA A 548 -9.68 -13.04 -17.14
C ALA A 548 -9.49 -11.55 -17.49
N ALA A 549 -10.53 -10.88 -17.98
CA ALA A 549 -10.50 -9.44 -18.29
C ALA A 549 -10.19 -8.56 -17.07
N TYR A 550 -10.50 -9.03 -15.85
CA TYR A 550 -10.26 -8.28 -14.61
C TYR A 550 -8.92 -8.62 -13.94
N HIS A 551 -8.20 -9.64 -14.44
CA HIS A 551 -6.99 -10.13 -13.78
C HIS A 551 -5.91 -9.06 -13.63
N ASP A 552 -5.64 -8.28 -14.68
CA ASP A 552 -4.60 -7.24 -14.63
C ASP A 552 -4.99 -6.10 -13.69
N ALA A 553 -6.25 -5.67 -13.70
CA ALA A 553 -6.74 -4.66 -12.76
C ALA A 553 -6.69 -5.13 -11.31
N TYR A 554 -7.16 -6.34 -11.04
CA TYR A 554 -7.14 -6.90 -9.69
C TYR A 554 -5.71 -7.12 -9.18
N ARG A 555 -4.82 -7.58 -10.04
CA ARG A 555 -3.40 -7.76 -9.70
C ARG A 555 -2.76 -6.43 -9.31
N GLN A 556 -2.95 -5.37 -10.09
CA GLN A 556 -2.38 -4.06 -9.81
C GLN A 556 -2.87 -3.48 -8.48
N ILE A 557 -4.17 -3.53 -8.25
CA ILE A 557 -4.82 -2.82 -7.15
C ILE A 557 -4.76 -3.61 -5.83
N ILE A 558 -4.89 -4.94 -5.89
CA ILE A 558 -5.05 -5.79 -4.69
C ILE A 558 -3.93 -6.81 -4.55
N LEU A 559 -3.69 -7.65 -5.56
CA LEU A 559 -2.84 -8.83 -5.39
C LEU A 559 -1.36 -8.47 -5.27
N PHE A 560 -0.85 -7.58 -6.12
CA PHE A 560 0.56 -7.17 -6.08
C PHE A 560 0.98 -6.56 -4.74
N PRO A 561 0.26 -5.58 -4.15
CA PRO A 561 0.59 -5.06 -2.84
C PRO A 561 0.62 -6.13 -1.74
N ILE A 562 -0.26 -7.12 -1.82
CA ILE A 562 -0.31 -8.24 -0.87
C ILE A 562 0.87 -9.18 -1.07
N GLU A 563 1.14 -9.62 -2.31
CA GLU A 563 2.26 -10.51 -2.63
C GLU A 563 3.60 -9.90 -2.20
N MET A 564 3.80 -8.58 -2.44
CA MET A 564 5.01 -7.86 -2.03
C MET A 564 5.17 -7.84 -0.52
N MET A 565 4.17 -7.37 0.22
CA MET A 565 4.28 -7.25 1.67
C MET A 565 4.32 -8.60 2.36
N SER A 566 3.58 -9.59 1.86
CA SER A 566 3.66 -10.98 2.34
C SER A 566 5.08 -11.53 2.17
N ASN A 567 5.67 -11.32 0.99
CA ASN A 567 7.02 -11.77 0.68
C ASN A 567 8.08 -11.07 1.55
N LEU A 568 7.99 -9.75 1.73
CA LEU A 568 8.93 -8.99 2.54
C LEU A 568 8.86 -9.38 4.02
N HIS A 569 7.66 -9.58 4.56
CA HIS A 569 7.50 -10.03 5.95
C HIS A 569 8.06 -11.44 6.17
N GLN A 570 7.83 -12.36 5.24
CA GLN A 570 8.42 -13.69 5.28
C GLN A 570 9.95 -13.62 5.20
N MET A 571 10.50 -12.77 4.33
CA MET A 571 11.95 -12.61 4.13
C MET A 571 12.64 -12.08 5.40
N TYR A 572 12.11 -11.02 6.01
CA TYR A 572 12.70 -10.48 7.24
C TYR A 572 12.45 -11.36 8.46
N PHE A 573 11.35 -12.10 8.49
CA PHE A 573 11.15 -13.17 9.48
C PHE A 573 12.19 -14.26 9.33
N ALA A 574 12.49 -14.69 8.10
CA ALA A 574 13.54 -15.68 7.85
C ALA A 574 14.92 -15.16 8.28
N GLN A 575 15.23 -13.87 8.01
CA GLN A 575 16.45 -13.23 8.50
C GLN A 575 16.50 -13.21 10.04
N ALA A 576 15.38 -12.87 10.69
CA ALA A 576 15.30 -12.85 12.16
C ALA A 576 15.56 -14.23 12.76
N GLN A 577 14.95 -15.29 12.19
CA GLN A 577 15.17 -16.67 12.57
C GLN A 577 16.63 -17.11 12.33
N ASN A 578 17.17 -16.78 11.16
CA ASN A 578 18.56 -17.05 10.82
C ASN A 578 19.52 -16.46 11.87
N ASN A 579 19.36 -15.19 12.18
CA ASN A 579 20.21 -14.48 13.13
C ASN A 579 20.09 -15.04 14.57
N ALA A 580 18.87 -15.37 15.00
CA ALA A 580 18.63 -15.94 16.33
C ALA A 580 19.27 -17.32 16.48
N LEU A 581 19.06 -18.20 15.51
CA LEU A 581 19.60 -19.56 15.53
C LEU A 581 21.12 -19.60 15.33
N TYR A 582 21.67 -18.70 14.51
CA TYR A 582 23.12 -18.57 14.38
C TYR A 582 23.80 -18.20 15.70
N LYS A 583 23.22 -17.26 16.47
CA LYS A 583 23.71 -16.90 17.81
C LYS A 583 23.67 -18.06 18.79
N GLN A 584 22.77 -19.02 18.58
CA GLN A 584 22.68 -20.26 19.36
C GLN A 584 23.63 -21.36 18.88
N GLY A 585 24.42 -21.14 17.83
CA GLY A 585 25.22 -22.17 17.19
C GLY A 585 24.39 -23.29 16.52
N ASN A 586 23.12 -23.01 16.22
CA ASN A 586 22.19 -24.00 15.68
C ASN A 586 22.25 -24.03 14.14
N PRO A 587 22.66 -25.15 13.52
CA PRO A 587 22.77 -25.26 12.06
C PRO A 587 21.46 -25.05 11.30
N LYS A 588 20.31 -25.10 11.96
CA LYS A 588 19.01 -24.71 11.36
C LYS A 588 19.02 -23.26 10.87
N ALA A 589 19.95 -22.43 11.34
CA ALA A 589 20.21 -21.10 10.80
C ALA A 589 20.43 -21.12 9.27
N ASN A 590 21.11 -22.15 8.74
CA ASN A 590 21.36 -22.26 7.29
C ASN A 590 20.07 -22.44 6.48
N VAL A 591 19.09 -23.19 7.01
CA VAL A 591 17.77 -23.38 6.39
C VAL A 591 17.04 -22.05 6.22
N TRP A 592 17.10 -21.22 7.27
CA TRP A 592 16.49 -19.89 7.24
C TRP A 592 17.27 -18.90 6.36
N ALA A 593 18.58 -19.08 6.22
CA ALA A 593 19.37 -18.31 5.26
C ALA A 593 18.94 -18.63 3.80
N ASP A 594 18.79 -19.93 3.47
CA ASP A 594 18.31 -20.35 2.15
C ASP A 594 16.90 -19.82 1.86
N GLU A 595 16.03 -19.85 2.86
CA GLU A 595 14.66 -19.33 2.73
C GLU A 595 14.64 -17.80 2.51
N CYS A 596 15.46 -17.04 3.23
CA CYS A 596 15.59 -15.60 3.03
C CYS A 596 16.08 -15.26 1.62
N GLU A 597 17.11 -15.96 1.12
CA GLU A 597 17.62 -15.79 -0.25
C GLU A 597 16.56 -16.15 -1.30
N ARG A 598 15.78 -17.20 -1.07
CA ARG A 598 14.67 -17.60 -1.94
C ARG A 598 13.62 -16.50 -2.04
N LEU A 599 13.25 -15.91 -0.90
CA LEU A 599 12.27 -14.85 -0.81
C LEU A 599 12.77 -13.53 -1.40
N PHE A 600 14.06 -13.24 -1.25
CA PHE A 600 14.71 -12.10 -1.92
C PHE A 600 14.65 -12.25 -3.46
N LYS A 601 14.87 -13.44 -3.99
CA LYS A 601 14.70 -13.72 -5.42
C LYS A 601 13.24 -13.63 -5.85
N ARG A 602 12.29 -14.08 -5.00
CA ARG A 602 10.85 -13.97 -5.28
C ARG A 602 10.40 -12.52 -5.44
N ASP A 603 10.95 -11.62 -4.66
CA ASP A 603 10.70 -10.18 -4.76
C ASP A 603 10.96 -9.64 -6.19
N SER A 604 12.12 -9.93 -6.72
CA SER A 604 12.48 -9.55 -8.09
C SER A 604 11.53 -10.16 -9.13
N ILE A 605 11.06 -11.39 -8.92
CA ILE A 605 10.10 -12.06 -9.84
C ILE A 605 8.74 -11.34 -9.81
N ILE A 606 8.27 -10.92 -8.64
CA ILE A 606 7.01 -10.19 -8.48
C ILE A 606 7.09 -8.84 -9.21
N CYS A 607 8.17 -8.09 -9.02
CA CYS A 607 8.39 -6.82 -9.72
C CYS A 607 8.56 -7.00 -11.23
N ASP A 608 9.29 -8.03 -11.67
CA ASP A 608 9.46 -8.35 -13.09
C ASP A 608 8.13 -8.66 -13.78
N TYR A 609 7.25 -9.43 -13.12
CA TYR A 609 5.93 -9.71 -13.65
C TYR A 609 5.12 -8.42 -13.87
N TYR A 610 5.12 -7.52 -12.88
CA TYR A 610 4.41 -6.25 -12.99
C TYR A 610 4.93 -5.41 -14.17
N ASN A 611 6.24 -5.27 -14.28
CA ASN A 611 6.87 -4.43 -15.30
C ASN A 611 6.76 -5.00 -16.72
N HIS A 612 6.92 -6.31 -16.90
CA HIS A 612 7.17 -6.86 -18.23
C HIS A 612 6.09 -7.81 -18.75
N LYS A 613 5.19 -8.32 -17.89
CA LYS A 613 4.20 -9.33 -18.29
C LYS A 613 2.77 -8.86 -18.15
N MET A 614 2.45 -8.23 -17.02
CA MET A 614 1.13 -7.69 -16.75
C MET A 614 0.74 -6.67 -17.83
N SER A 615 -0.51 -6.70 -18.29
CA SER A 615 -1.02 -5.81 -19.32
C SER A 615 -0.14 -5.73 -20.58
N GLY A 616 0.51 -6.87 -20.95
CA GLY A 616 1.41 -6.93 -22.10
C GLY A 616 2.67 -6.06 -21.97
N GLY A 617 3.11 -5.78 -20.75
CA GLY A 617 4.28 -4.94 -20.46
C GLY A 617 4.02 -3.44 -20.52
N LYS A 618 2.76 -3.00 -20.50
CA LYS A 618 2.35 -1.58 -20.49
C LYS A 618 3.03 -0.78 -19.38
N TRP A 619 3.32 -1.40 -18.24
CA TRP A 619 3.83 -0.76 -17.03
C TRP A 619 5.34 -0.90 -16.85
N ASN A 620 6.07 -1.16 -17.94
CA ASN A 620 7.53 -1.33 -17.89
C ASN A 620 8.25 -0.13 -17.24
N GLY A 621 8.90 -0.40 -16.12
CA GLY A 621 9.61 0.59 -15.30
C GLY A 621 8.81 1.15 -14.12
N MET A 622 7.50 0.87 -14.01
CA MET A 622 6.65 1.43 -12.96
C MET A 622 6.96 0.86 -11.57
N MET A 623 7.35 -0.42 -11.46
CA MET A 623 7.70 -1.04 -10.18
C MET A 623 9.21 -1.31 -10.11
N THR A 624 9.97 -0.22 -9.95
CA THR A 624 11.45 -0.23 -9.86
C THR A 624 11.96 0.44 -8.58
N GLN A 625 11.05 0.80 -7.66
CA GLN A 625 11.40 1.42 -6.38
C GLN A 625 12.28 0.49 -5.54
N LYS A 626 13.39 1.01 -5.05
CA LYS A 626 14.24 0.35 -4.04
C LYS A 626 13.48 0.27 -2.73
N HIS A 627 13.48 -0.89 -2.08
CA HIS A 627 12.73 -1.10 -0.84
C HIS A 627 13.35 -2.11 0.13
N ILE A 628 14.41 -2.81 -0.27
CA ILE A 628 15.14 -3.74 0.59
C ILE A 628 16.56 -3.21 0.85
N GLY A 629 16.99 -3.21 2.11
CA GLY A 629 18.35 -2.84 2.50
C GLY A 629 18.56 -1.37 2.83
N TYR A 630 17.49 -0.60 3.03
CA TYR A 630 17.59 0.79 3.49
C TYR A 630 18.24 0.90 4.88
N LYS A 631 19.18 1.86 5.01
CA LYS A 631 19.82 2.24 6.27
C LYS A 631 19.40 3.64 6.72
N SER A 632 19.19 4.56 5.76
CA SER A 632 18.65 5.90 5.96
C SER A 632 17.72 6.28 4.81
N TRP A 633 17.01 7.40 4.89
CA TRP A 633 16.10 7.84 3.82
C TRP A 633 16.84 8.23 2.52
N ASN A 634 18.10 8.66 2.61
CA ASN A 634 18.92 9.12 1.49
C ASN A 634 20.00 8.12 1.10
N ASP A 635 19.81 6.83 1.38
CA ASP A 635 20.77 5.81 0.95
C ASP A 635 20.95 5.82 -0.56
N ALA A 636 22.21 5.96 -0.98
CA ALA A 636 22.59 6.02 -2.39
C ALA A 636 22.82 4.61 -2.97
N PHE A 637 21.93 3.64 -2.72
CA PHE A 637 22.04 2.34 -3.35
C PHE A 637 21.22 2.29 -4.66
N GLU A 638 21.81 1.66 -5.68
CA GLU A 638 21.19 1.58 -7.01
C GLU A 638 20.16 0.47 -7.13
N LYS A 639 20.26 -0.57 -6.29
CA LYS A 639 19.39 -1.75 -6.29
C LYS A 639 19.20 -2.29 -4.89
N ASP A 640 18.16 -3.08 -4.74
CA ASP A 640 17.88 -3.82 -3.52
C ASP A 640 19.05 -4.75 -3.15
N THR A 641 19.29 -4.89 -1.85
CA THR A 641 20.39 -5.70 -1.31
C THR A 641 19.81 -6.79 -0.41
N CYS A 642 20.20 -8.04 -0.66
CA CYS A 642 19.81 -9.15 0.20
C CYS A 642 20.22 -8.87 1.64
N PRO A 643 19.33 -9.10 2.62
CA PRO A 643 19.65 -8.93 4.03
C PRO A 643 20.89 -9.74 4.44
N GLU A 644 21.64 -9.24 5.43
CA GLU A 644 22.80 -9.94 5.97
C GLU A 644 22.39 -11.27 6.62
N LEU A 645 23.05 -12.35 6.21
CA LEU A 645 22.75 -13.70 6.64
C LEU A 645 24.02 -14.37 7.18
N PHE A 646 23.84 -15.24 8.17
CA PHE A 646 24.92 -15.98 8.80
C PHE A 646 24.75 -17.47 8.53
N ARG A 647 25.88 -18.17 8.32
CA ARG A 647 25.89 -19.60 8.06
C ARG A 647 26.90 -20.29 8.97
N ILE A 648 26.52 -21.45 9.49
CA ILE A 648 27.41 -22.35 10.22
C ILE A 648 28.02 -23.28 9.19
N SER A 649 29.37 -23.35 9.19
CA SER A 649 30.11 -24.21 8.26
C SER A 649 29.78 -25.68 8.53
N ALA A 650 29.66 -26.49 7.49
CA ALA A 650 29.47 -27.94 7.62
C ALA A 650 30.71 -28.65 8.24
N SER A 651 31.87 -27.98 8.28
CA SER A 651 33.08 -28.49 8.91
C SER A 651 33.15 -28.18 10.42
N GLU A 652 32.28 -27.30 10.92
CA GLU A 652 32.24 -26.98 12.34
C GLU A 652 31.39 -27.99 13.09
N THR A 653 31.89 -28.41 14.27
CA THR A 653 31.11 -29.24 15.20
C THR A 653 30.02 -28.37 15.83
N PRO A 654 28.72 -28.66 15.61
CA PRO A 654 27.68 -27.86 16.20
C PRO A 654 27.65 -27.93 17.71
N VAL A 655 27.67 -26.75 18.38
CA VAL A 655 27.41 -26.64 19.84
C VAL A 655 26.17 -25.74 19.98
N ILE A 656 25.03 -26.37 20.22
CA ILE A 656 23.75 -25.65 20.22
C ILE A 656 23.47 -25.08 21.62
N ALA A 657 23.38 -23.76 21.73
CA ALA A 657 23.13 -23.07 22.99
C ALA A 657 21.65 -23.03 23.36
N GLU A 658 21.38 -22.99 24.67
CA GLU A 658 20.03 -22.78 25.19
C GLU A 658 19.43 -21.43 24.77
N HIS A 659 18.10 -21.44 24.62
CA HIS A 659 17.27 -20.25 24.55
C HIS A 659 16.12 -20.43 25.57
N ASN A 660 16.00 -19.49 26.50
CA ASN A 660 14.97 -19.53 27.55
C ASN A 660 14.94 -20.88 28.35
N GLY A 661 16.12 -21.41 28.61
CA GLY A 661 16.29 -22.66 29.40
C GLY A 661 15.98 -23.93 28.60
N VAL A 662 15.89 -23.87 27.28
CA VAL A 662 15.63 -25.00 26.39
C VAL A 662 16.68 -25.07 25.28
N VAL A 663 17.19 -26.29 25.01
CA VAL A 663 18.02 -26.56 23.83
C VAL A 663 17.23 -27.46 22.88
N GLU A 664 17.13 -27.09 21.62
CA GLU A 664 16.46 -27.86 20.56
C GLU A 664 17.49 -28.31 19.51
N ILE A 665 17.64 -29.61 19.31
CA ILE A 665 18.64 -30.22 18.44
C ILE A 665 17.90 -31.09 17.40
N GLU A 666 18.00 -30.77 16.13
CA GLU A 666 17.56 -31.67 15.06
C GLU A 666 18.53 -32.82 14.90
N ALA A 667 18.05 -34.07 14.74
CA ALA A 667 18.87 -35.25 14.70
C ALA A 667 20.04 -35.21 13.68
N PRO A 668 19.96 -34.56 12.53
CA PRO A 668 21.09 -34.38 11.62
C PRO A 668 22.23 -33.50 12.14
N PHE A 669 22.03 -32.73 13.21
CA PHE A 669 23.01 -31.77 13.73
C PHE A 669 23.90 -32.40 14.82
N PHE A 670 24.43 -33.57 14.53
CA PHE A 670 25.32 -34.27 15.44
C PHE A 670 26.75 -33.68 15.40
N ALA A 671 27.45 -33.83 16.55
CA ALA A 671 28.87 -33.51 16.67
C ALA A 671 29.75 -34.62 16.10
N SER A 672 29.39 -35.87 16.38
CA SER A 672 30.08 -37.05 15.86
C SER A 672 29.15 -38.26 15.78
N LYS A 673 29.51 -39.20 14.94
CA LYS A 673 28.79 -40.48 14.84
C LYS A 673 29.77 -41.64 14.59
N THR A 674 29.42 -42.79 15.14
CA THR A 674 30.13 -44.02 14.92
C THR A 674 29.18 -45.05 14.29
N ASP A 675 29.56 -45.62 13.17
CA ASP A 675 28.80 -46.69 12.52
C ASP A 675 28.89 -48.01 13.31
N ALA A 676 27.94 -48.88 13.07
CA ALA A 676 27.94 -50.18 13.72
C ALA A 676 29.17 -51.04 13.37
N ALA A 677 29.71 -51.75 14.32
CA ALA A 677 30.76 -52.72 14.09
C ALA A 677 30.27 -53.94 13.27
N PRO A 678 31.09 -54.50 12.36
CA PRO A 678 30.74 -55.73 11.66
C PRO A 678 30.44 -56.86 12.64
N GLN A 679 29.45 -57.65 12.40
CA GLN A 679 29.06 -58.80 13.23
C GLN A 679 29.15 -60.09 12.46
N GLY A 680 29.72 -61.14 13.16
CA GLY A 680 29.86 -62.48 12.55
C GLY A 680 30.78 -62.50 11.31
N LYS A 681 30.23 -62.88 10.18
CA LYS A 681 30.95 -62.94 8.88
C LYS A 681 30.78 -61.71 8.00
N GLU A 682 30.12 -60.69 8.54
CA GLU A 682 29.89 -59.44 7.78
C GLU A 682 31.21 -58.64 7.64
N LYS A 683 31.40 -58.04 6.44
CA LYS A 683 32.56 -57.16 6.20
C LYS A 683 32.35 -55.72 6.71
N GLU A 684 31.11 -55.28 6.79
CA GLU A 684 30.70 -53.93 7.23
C GLU A 684 29.44 -54.00 8.09
N GLY A 685 29.36 -53.16 9.14
CA GLY A 685 28.17 -52.94 9.95
C GLY A 685 27.13 -52.04 9.27
N ALA A 686 26.04 -51.77 9.98
CA ALA A 686 25.07 -50.76 9.54
C ALA A 686 25.67 -49.34 9.68
N LYS A 687 25.35 -48.46 8.73
CA LYS A 687 25.89 -47.09 8.68
C LYS A 687 24.79 -46.06 8.98
N TRP A 688 25.14 -44.98 9.64
CA TRP A 688 24.24 -43.85 9.86
C TRP A 688 23.89 -43.16 8.53
N VAL A 689 22.61 -43.06 8.26
CA VAL A 689 22.03 -42.33 7.11
C VAL A 689 21.01 -41.32 7.58
N GLN A 690 20.92 -40.22 6.86
CA GLN A 690 19.87 -39.24 7.03
C GLN A 690 18.73 -39.58 6.07
N ILE A 691 17.50 -39.60 6.58
CA ILE A 691 16.29 -39.74 5.77
C ILE A 691 15.69 -38.33 5.60
N PRO A 692 15.81 -37.70 4.42
CA PRO A 692 15.26 -36.37 4.19
C PRO A 692 13.74 -36.33 4.40
N PHE A 693 13.23 -35.23 4.94
CA PHE A 693 11.79 -35.00 5.20
C PHE A 693 11.12 -36.03 6.14
N MET A 694 11.90 -36.88 6.77
CA MET A 694 11.38 -37.76 7.81
C MET A 694 11.22 -37.00 9.13
N GLY A 695 10.08 -37.19 9.79
CA GLY A 695 9.81 -36.57 11.09
C GLY A 695 8.95 -35.31 11.03
N LYS A 696 8.91 -34.62 12.14
CA LYS A 696 8.02 -33.46 12.34
C LYS A 696 8.66 -32.12 11.98
N SER A 697 9.99 -32.06 11.90
CA SER A 697 10.68 -30.77 11.71
C SER A 697 11.65 -30.74 10.52
N LEU A 698 12.69 -31.58 10.50
CA LEU A 698 13.72 -31.50 9.45
C LEU A 698 13.97 -32.83 8.75
N ALA A 699 14.52 -33.81 9.46
CA ALA A 699 14.91 -35.12 8.92
C ALA A 699 15.15 -36.12 10.02
N GLY A 700 15.16 -37.42 9.69
CA GLY A 700 15.49 -38.47 10.64
C GLY A 700 16.88 -39.04 10.43
N MET A 701 17.51 -39.46 11.52
CA MET A 701 18.79 -40.22 11.53
C MET A 701 18.57 -41.66 11.93
N THR A 702 19.06 -42.60 11.17
CA THR A 702 18.94 -44.07 11.43
C THR A 702 20.12 -44.83 10.91
N LEU A 703 20.25 -46.08 11.35
CA LEU A 703 21.27 -47.04 10.85
C LEU A 703 20.67 -47.92 9.76
N MET A 704 21.34 -48.02 8.62
CA MET A 704 20.95 -48.89 7.52
C MET A 704 22.13 -49.76 7.03
N PRO A 705 21.84 -50.92 6.42
CA PRO A 705 20.53 -51.55 6.24
C PRO A 705 19.99 -52.21 7.55
N TYR A 706 18.66 -52.27 7.69
CA TYR A 706 17.99 -52.79 8.91
C TYR A 706 18.17 -54.28 9.12
N THR A 707 18.78 -54.99 8.20
CA THR A 707 19.11 -56.41 8.30
C THR A 707 20.43 -56.66 9.07
N LYS A 708 21.18 -55.61 9.32
CA LYS A 708 22.46 -55.68 10.06
C LYS A 708 22.28 -55.28 11.52
N GLY A 709 23.14 -55.83 12.38
CA GLY A 709 23.18 -55.41 13.78
C GLY A 709 23.72 -54.01 13.98
N VAL A 710 23.37 -53.40 15.08
CA VAL A 710 23.72 -52.01 15.42
C VAL A 710 24.77 -51.84 16.51
N LYS A 711 25.36 -52.95 16.98
CA LYS A 711 26.32 -52.95 18.08
C LYS A 711 27.50 -52.01 17.80
N GLY A 712 27.82 -51.18 18.80
CA GLY A 712 28.90 -50.20 18.75
C GLY A 712 28.58 -48.90 18.02
N ALA A 713 27.37 -48.78 17.44
CA ALA A 713 26.94 -47.53 16.83
C ALA A 713 26.58 -46.51 17.91
N SER A 714 26.90 -45.25 17.62
CA SER A 714 26.50 -44.13 18.47
C SER A 714 26.39 -42.86 17.65
N ILE A 715 25.59 -41.90 18.13
CA ILE A 715 25.51 -40.54 17.59
C ILE A 715 25.54 -39.57 18.76
N THR A 716 26.44 -38.59 18.69
CA THR A 716 26.72 -37.65 19.79
C THR A 716 26.43 -36.23 19.37
N TYR A 717 25.78 -35.50 20.25
CA TYR A 717 25.42 -34.09 20.10
C TYR A 717 26.17 -33.27 21.17
N GLN A 718 26.50 -32.03 20.82
CA GLN A 718 27.02 -31.06 21.79
C GLN A 718 26.02 -29.94 22.00
N PHE A 719 25.85 -29.54 23.26
CA PHE A 719 24.96 -28.44 23.59
C PHE A 719 25.54 -27.60 24.73
N LYS A 720 25.12 -26.32 24.79
CA LYS A 720 25.57 -25.43 25.84
C LYS A 720 24.38 -25.00 26.70
N MET A 721 24.51 -25.27 28.00
CA MET A 721 23.50 -24.92 29.01
C MET A 721 24.17 -24.41 30.29
N ASN A 722 23.99 -23.15 30.63
CA ASN A 722 24.62 -22.53 31.78
C ASN A 722 23.91 -22.89 33.09
N ALA A 723 24.66 -23.32 34.10
CA ALA A 723 24.14 -23.65 35.41
C ALA A 723 23.53 -22.46 36.17
N LEU A 724 23.90 -21.24 35.83
CA LEU A 724 23.48 -20.01 36.52
C LEU A 724 22.06 -19.50 36.09
N ALA A 725 21.58 -19.85 34.92
CA ALA A 725 20.22 -19.49 34.50
C ALA A 725 19.11 -20.21 35.29
N ARG A 726 19.50 -21.26 36.05
CA ARG A 726 18.57 -22.11 36.79
C ARG A 726 18.21 -21.57 38.18
N ASN A 727 18.99 -20.63 38.71
CA ASN A 727 18.86 -20.20 40.13
C ASN A 727 18.05 -18.90 40.33
N ALA A 728 17.61 -18.21 39.28
CA ALA A 728 16.95 -16.93 39.44
C ALA A 728 15.43 -17.00 39.73
N ALA A 729 14.83 -18.20 39.69
CA ALA A 729 13.36 -18.33 39.75
C ALA A 729 12.78 -19.24 40.83
N SER A 730 13.57 -19.96 41.67
CA SER A 730 12.97 -20.72 42.77
C SER A 730 13.93 -21.08 43.89
N SER A 731 13.44 -20.81 45.09
CA SER A 731 13.88 -21.20 46.40
C SER A 731 14.15 -22.70 46.59
N ASN A 732 15.25 -23.01 47.28
CA ASN A 732 15.46 -24.13 48.21
C ASN A 732 14.95 -25.55 47.89
N ASN A 733 14.96 -26.03 46.64
CA ASN A 733 14.70 -27.44 46.40
C ASN A 733 15.81 -28.12 45.59
N ALA A 734 16.21 -29.34 46.02
CA ALA A 734 17.23 -30.19 45.39
C ALA A 734 16.89 -30.58 43.92
N ASP A 735 15.66 -30.35 43.45
CA ASP A 735 15.21 -30.61 42.09
C ASP A 735 15.73 -29.57 41.04
N SER A 736 16.48 -28.57 41.47
CA SER A 736 16.93 -27.46 40.58
C SER A 736 18.14 -27.81 39.69
N LYS A 737 18.70 -29.01 39.79
CA LYS A 737 19.83 -29.45 38.98
C LYS A 737 19.45 -30.40 37.84
N LYS A 738 18.21 -30.90 37.84
CA LYS A 738 17.73 -31.85 36.83
C LYS A 738 17.20 -31.19 35.59
N VAL A 739 17.55 -31.74 34.44
CA VAL A 739 16.96 -31.39 33.15
C VAL A 739 16.16 -32.57 32.62
N ARG A 740 15.12 -32.25 31.83
CA ARG A 740 14.36 -33.29 31.13
C ARG A 740 14.88 -33.38 29.71
N ILE A 741 15.28 -34.56 29.28
CA ILE A 741 15.71 -34.84 27.93
C ILE A 741 14.57 -35.56 27.20
N HIS A 742 14.00 -34.92 26.22
CA HIS A 742 13.03 -35.48 25.28
C HIS A 742 13.79 -36.04 24.10
N VAL A 743 13.64 -37.34 23.82
CA VAL A 743 14.14 -37.98 22.61
C VAL A 743 12.93 -38.33 21.75
N ILE A 744 12.80 -37.58 20.65
CA ILE A 744 11.68 -37.70 19.71
C ILE A 744 12.09 -38.65 18.60
N ILE A 745 11.34 -39.71 18.46
CA ILE A 745 11.60 -40.84 17.58
C ILE A 745 10.38 -41.09 16.69
N LYS A 746 10.59 -41.46 15.44
CA LYS A 746 9.49 -41.95 14.61
C LYS A 746 8.81 -43.13 15.24
N SER A 747 7.49 -43.19 15.27
CA SER A 747 6.74 -44.34 15.82
C SER A 747 7.09 -45.62 15.03
N THR A 748 7.71 -46.55 15.73
CA THR A 748 8.09 -47.89 15.23
C THR A 748 7.56 -48.94 16.18
N LEU A 749 6.86 -49.94 15.66
CA LEU A 749 6.36 -51.05 16.43
C LEU A 749 7.49 -52.02 16.76
N ASP A 750 7.28 -52.84 17.77
CA ASP A 750 8.22 -53.95 18.10
C ASP A 750 8.08 -55.05 17.01
N TYR A 751 8.59 -54.82 15.83
CA TYR A 751 8.44 -55.70 14.68
C TYR A 751 9.24 -57.03 14.82
N GLN A 752 10.07 -57.14 15.86
CA GLN A 752 10.84 -58.35 16.19
C GLN A 752 10.22 -59.19 17.30
N ASN A 753 9.15 -58.71 17.93
CA ASN A 753 8.49 -59.32 19.09
C ASN A 753 9.43 -59.65 20.26
N LYS A 754 10.34 -58.71 20.57
CA LYS A 754 11.33 -58.89 21.64
C LYS A 754 10.95 -58.27 23.01
N GLY A 755 9.74 -57.78 23.14
CA GLY A 755 9.28 -57.03 24.31
C GLY A 755 9.67 -55.57 24.30
N GLY A 756 9.80 -55.02 23.08
CA GLY A 756 10.13 -53.64 22.80
C GLY A 756 11.55 -53.42 22.31
N MET A 757 11.76 -52.28 21.69
CA MET A 757 13.05 -51.84 21.13
C MET A 757 13.68 -50.81 22.06
N THR A 758 15.01 -50.79 22.13
CA THR A 758 15.74 -50.00 23.13
C THR A 758 16.87 -49.18 22.51
N TYR A 759 17.15 -48.07 23.18
CA TYR A 759 18.37 -47.29 22.99
C TYR A 759 18.91 -46.77 24.34
N GLY A 760 20.19 -46.48 24.40
CA GLY A 760 20.83 -45.86 25.55
C GLY A 760 20.98 -44.35 25.35
N VAL A 761 20.84 -43.59 26.45
CA VAL A 761 21.11 -42.15 26.49
C VAL A 761 22.21 -41.91 27.55
N SER A 762 23.32 -41.35 27.13
CA SER A 762 24.43 -40.97 28.01
C SER A 762 24.68 -39.45 27.92
N VAL A 763 24.90 -38.83 29.07
CA VAL A 763 25.28 -37.43 29.18
C VAL A 763 26.68 -37.35 29.75
N ASP A 764 27.58 -36.60 29.09
CA ASP A 764 28.97 -36.35 29.47
C ASP A 764 29.76 -37.64 29.79
N GLY A 765 29.47 -38.70 29.02
CA GLY A 765 30.14 -39.98 29.19
C GLY A 765 29.67 -40.81 30.40
N ALA A 766 28.63 -40.44 31.09
CA ALA A 766 28.03 -41.25 32.15
C ALA A 766 27.48 -42.56 31.61
N GLU A 767 27.25 -43.55 32.48
CA GLU A 767 26.62 -44.83 32.13
C GLU A 767 25.27 -44.59 31.41
N PRO A 768 25.04 -45.25 30.27
CA PRO A 768 23.82 -45.02 29.49
C PRO A 768 22.53 -45.43 30.22
N ILE A 769 21.58 -44.56 30.29
CA ILE A 769 20.21 -44.86 30.72
C ILE A 769 19.52 -45.60 29.58
N LEU A 770 19.10 -46.82 29.83
CA LEU A 770 18.40 -47.65 28.83
C LEU A 770 16.94 -47.25 28.75
N VAL A 771 16.49 -46.91 27.52
CA VAL A 771 15.10 -46.53 27.23
C VAL A 771 14.47 -47.58 26.35
N ASN A 772 13.43 -48.29 26.87
CA ASN A 772 12.56 -49.11 26.05
C ASN A 772 11.40 -48.22 25.57
N PHE A 773 11.33 -47.92 24.28
CA PHE A 773 10.44 -46.87 23.80
C PHE A 773 9.08 -47.35 23.27
N ASN A 774 8.92 -48.66 22.99
CA ASN A 774 7.70 -49.18 22.34
C ASN A 774 7.18 -50.52 22.91
N HIS A 775 7.61 -50.97 24.12
CA HIS A 775 7.14 -52.21 24.73
C HIS A 775 5.62 -52.24 24.92
N ASN A 776 4.99 -51.12 25.15
CA ASN A 776 3.54 -50.93 25.31
C ASN A 776 2.82 -50.35 24.08
N LEU A 777 3.53 -50.25 22.97
CA LEU A 777 2.95 -49.75 21.72
C LEU A 777 2.34 -50.94 20.93
N ASN A 778 1.20 -51.44 21.45
CA ASN A 778 0.49 -52.58 20.89
C ASN A 778 -1.03 -52.43 21.11
N GLU A 779 -1.80 -53.30 20.44
CA GLU A 779 -3.28 -53.29 20.48
C GLU A 779 -3.87 -54.08 21.63
N LYS A 780 -3.11 -54.32 22.69
CA LYS A 780 -3.70 -54.92 23.91
C LYS A 780 -4.67 -53.98 24.57
N PRO A 781 -5.72 -54.50 25.25
CA PRO A 781 -6.78 -53.67 25.84
C PRO A 781 -6.27 -52.56 26.76
N GLU A 782 -5.19 -52.80 27.49
CA GLU A 782 -4.58 -51.83 28.39
C GLU A 782 -3.78 -50.73 27.69
N ASN A 783 -3.47 -50.89 26.40
CA ASN A 783 -2.63 -49.94 25.64
C ASN A 783 -3.32 -49.28 24.48
N ILE A 784 -4.38 -49.91 23.92
CA ILE A 784 -4.92 -49.58 22.59
C ILE A 784 -5.43 -48.15 22.50
N TYR A 785 -6.16 -47.62 23.48
CA TYR A 785 -6.78 -46.30 23.42
C TYR A 785 -5.87 -45.21 23.95
N ASP A 786 -5.12 -45.46 25.02
CA ASP A 786 -4.33 -44.43 25.71
C ASP A 786 -2.91 -44.30 25.17
N ILE A 787 -2.37 -45.35 24.55
CA ILE A 787 -0.98 -45.37 24.06
C ILE A 787 -0.90 -45.62 22.58
N TYR A 788 -1.49 -46.71 22.09
CA TYR A 788 -1.29 -47.14 20.71
C TYR A 788 -1.90 -46.16 19.71
N TYR A 789 -3.21 -45.95 19.76
CA TYR A 789 -3.87 -45.07 18.78
C TYR A 789 -3.34 -43.64 18.82
N PRO A 790 -3.17 -42.98 19.94
CA PRO A 790 -2.56 -41.64 19.97
C PRO A 790 -1.17 -41.62 19.38
N THR A 791 -0.33 -42.59 19.68
CA THR A 791 1.07 -42.64 19.24
C THR A 791 1.17 -42.90 17.75
N VAL A 792 0.45 -43.89 17.21
CA VAL A 792 0.49 -44.21 15.77
C VAL A 792 -0.15 -43.09 14.95
N ALA A 793 -1.18 -42.41 15.47
CA ALA A 793 -1.82 -41.28 14.82
C ALA A 793 -0.90 -40.06 14.74
N THR A 794 -0.12 -39.79 15.79
CA THR A 794 0.86 -38.69 15.79
C THR A 794 2.16 -39.04 15.09
N ARG A 795 2.42 -40.31 14.84
CA ARG A 795 3.61 -40.87 14.11
C ARG A 795 4.94 -40.62 14.80
N ILE A 796 4.94 -40.23 16.08
CA ILE A 796 6.12 -40.00 16.89
C ILE A 796 5.96 -40.61 18.27
N ILE A 797 7.09 -40.92 18.88
CA ILE A 797 7.21 -41.32 20.28
C ILE A 797 8.12 -40.30 20.96
N ASP A 798 7.62 -39.63 21.99
CA ASP A 798 8.41 -38.76 22.87
C ASP A 798 8.73 -39.50 24.17
N LYS A 799 10.01 -39.85 24.37
CA LYS A 799 10.49 -40.46 25.60
C LYS A 799 11.30 -39.45 26.38
N VAL A 800 10.85 -39.24 27.60
CA VAL A 800 11.45 -38.26 28.51
C VAL A 800 12.26 -38.95 29.57
N ILE A 801 13.51 -38.54 29.75
CA ILE A 801 14.36 -38.94 30.88
C ILE A 801 14.76 -37.70 31.68
N GLU A 802 14.96 -37.88 32.97
CA GLU A 802 15.48 -36.82 33.84
C GLU A 802 16.92 -37.15 34.20
N VAL A 803 17.81 -36.18 34.00
CA VAL A 803 19.24 -36.33 34.32
C VAL A 803 19.72 -35.08 35.08
N GLU A 804 20.71 -35.26 35.92
CA GLU A 804 21.48 -34.16 36.47
C GLU A 804 22.59 -33.78 35.51
N LEU A 805 22.72 -32.50 35.18
CA LEU A 805 23.87 -32.05 34.40
C LEU A 805 25.01 -31.70 35.36
N PRO A 806 26.20 -32.31 35.19
CA PRO A 806 27.37 -31.94 35.94
C PRO A 806 27.78 -30.49 35.63
N ALA A 807 28.51 -29.85 36.54
CA ALA A 807 29.07 -28.55 36.27
C ALA A 807 30.28 -28.70 35.32
N THR A 808 30.18 -28.04 34.14
CA THR A 808 31.32 -27.92 33.21
C THR A 808 31.80 -26.47 33.21
N GLY A 809 33.11 -26.26 33.02
CA GLY A 809 33.71 -24.91 33.12
C GLY A 809 33.22 -23.93 32.03
N ASP A 810 32.83 -24.46 30.89
CA ASP A 810 32.37 -23.71 29.72
C ASP A 810 30.85 -23.85 29.44
N GLY A 811 30.17 -24.68 30.26
CA GLY A 811 28.76 -25.01 30.12
C GLY A 811 28.43 -25.92 28.93
N ILE A 812 29.44 -26.49 28.28
CA ILE A 812 29.26 -27.41 27.16
C ILE A 812 29.09 -28.84 27.68
N HIS A 813 28.08 -29.53 27.20
CA HIS A 813 27.75 -30.91 27.51
C HIS A 813 27.67 -31.75 26.25
N THR A 814 27.81 -33.05 26.40
CA THR A 814 27.61 -34.01 25.33
C THR A 814 26.42 -34.91 25.65
N LEU A 815 25.64 -35.24 24.63
CA LEU A 815 24.56 -36.22 24.72
C LEU A 815 24.80 -37.30 23.63
N THR A 816 24.93 -38.52 24.06
CA THR A 816 25.17 -39.67 23.16
C THR A 816 23.97 -40.60 23.16
N LEU A 817 23.45 -40.90 21.96
CA LEU A 817 22.41 -41.89 21.73
C LEU A 817 23.05 -43.17 21.19
N THR A 818 22.76 -44.29 21.78
CA THR A 818 23.26 -45.60 21.39
C THR A 818 22.10 -46.53 21.08
N PRO A 819 21.74 -46.77 19.80
CA PRO A 819 20.68 -47.70 19.46
C PRO A 819 21.10 -49.14 19.77
N ASN A 820 20.22 -49.94 20.38
CA ASN A 820 20.45 -51.36 20.62
C ASN A 820 19.69 -52.24 19.61
N ASP A 821 18.73 -51.65 18.91
CA ASP A 821 17.91 -52.30 17.88
C ASP A 821 17.98 -51.55 16.55
N PRO A 822 17.88 -52.24 15.39
CA PRO A 822 17.78 -51.57 14.10
C PRO A 822 16.43 -50.87 13.93
N ALA A 823 16.34 -50.01 12.92
CA ALA A 823 15.12 -49.25 12.57
C ALA A 823 14.63 -48.24 13.63
N ILE A 824 15.50 -47.82 14.53
CA ILE A 824 15.26 -46.65 15.36
C ILE A 824 15.59 -45.41 14.54
N ILE A 825 14.62 -44.50 14.41
CA ILE A 825 14.79 -43.26 13.64
C ILE A 825 14.66 -42.09 14.60
N PHE A 826 15.78 -41.45 14.94
CA PHE A 826 15.82 -40.26 15.78
C PHE A 826 15.46 -39.03 14.91
N GLU A 827 14.58 -38.17 15.43
CA GLU A 827 14.10 -36.97 14.70
C GLU A 827 14.59 -35.68 15.36
N LYS A 828 14.42 -35.59 16.69
CA LYS A 828 14.75 -34.36 17.44
C LYS A 828 15.08 -34.70 18.90
N ILE A 829 15.94 -33.90 19.50
CA ILE A 829 16.25 -33.95 20.92
C ILE A 829 15.89 -32.59 21.53
N VAL A 830 15.21 -32.57 22.66
CA VAL A 830 14.97 -31.34 23.41
C VAL A 830 15.43 -31.49 24.84
N ILE A 831 16.30 -30.60 25.29
CA ILE A 831 16.80 -30.55 26.66
C ILE A 831 16.12 -29.36 27.35
N ASP A 832 15.22 -29.67 28.30
CA ASP A 832 14.40 -28.69 29.02
C ASP A 832 14.90 -28.53 30.46
N GLY A 833 15.51 -27.38 30.74
CA GLY A 833 15.99 -26.96 32.05
C GLY A 833 14.98 -26.19 32.91
N ARG A 834 13.72 -26.01 32.44
CA ARG A 834 12.73 -25.15 33.12
C ARG A 834 12.00 -25.80 34.31
N GLY A 835 12.40 -27.02 34.70
CA GLY A 835 11.81 -27.70 35.87
C GLY A 835 10.35 -28.13 35.66
N GLY A 836 9.99 -28.55 34.47
CA GLY A 836 8.64 -29.08 34.18
C GLY A 836 7.60 -28.04 33.89
N LYS A 837 7.94 -26.77 33.81
CA LYS A 837 7.01 -25.68 33.44
C LYS A 837 6.99 -25.46 31.93
N GLY A 838 5.83 -25.65 31.32
CA GLY A 838 5.56 -25.40 29.92
C GLY A 838 5.71 -26.62 29.00
N ARG A 839 5.05 -26.54 27.83
CA ARG A 839 5.07 -27.58 26.79
C ARG A 839 6.36 -27.44 25.96
N VAL A 840 6.96 -28.58 25.63
CA VAL A 840 8.12 -28.62 24.73
C VAL A 840 7.64 -28.56 23.28
N LYS A 841 8.35 -27.79 22.45
CA LYS A 841 8.09 -27.77 21.02
C LYS A 841 8.62 -29.04 20.34
N ILE A 842 7.74 -29.79 19.72
CA ILE A 842 8.08 -30.97 18.94
C ILE A 842 8.31 -30.61 17.46
N ILE A 843 7.67 -29.59 17.00
CA ILE A 843 7.73 -29.09 15.62
C ILE A 843 8.57 -27.82 15.53
#